data_e15dbbe625f08881b33719a301d53762
#
_entry.id   e15dbbe625f08881b33719a301d53762
#
_cell.length_a   1.000
_cell.length_b   1.000
_cell.length_c   1.000
_cell.angle_alpha   90.00
_cell.angle_beta   90.00
_cell.angle_gamma   90.00
#
_symmetry.space_group_name_H-M   'P 1'
#
loop_
_entity.id
_entity.type
_entity.pdbx_description
1 polymer ?
#
loop_
_entity_poly.entity_id
_entity_poly.type
_entity_poly.pdbx_seq_one_letter_code
_entity_poly.pdbx_strand_id
1 'polypeptide(L)'
;MNKIHLTLVFLSLIGVVRAQTETAADTSLLQYVDPLVGSGGHGHVGVGANVPGGMVLAGPTLSGTGWDSTSGYHYSCNEIVGFAQMHLSGTGCSDLGDVALMPSMLPLELSREGLASTFSHDSEVARPGYYAVTLDRDLIRVEATATDRVALYRFTYPRGSDDAFVTIDLQNAVGDRLTRSRIFQVDDFTLCGFRHSHGWAADQQLWFCIRFNRPIHNFYSDGPSEPYARATFEVKAGEAVMAKVALSPTGEMGAMLNMRTEMPDWDFRAVRDEAARRWAAELSRIRAELPTRSQMRTFYTALYHTLFAPQLWNDVTGDYRGADGQTRYGAAWNNLTTWSLWDTYRALHPLYTLVMRDRMPDFINTLLSITQEQGELPVWHLTGNEIWCMVGCPAVPVLADLIVKGIVPPRQRASAFSAIAKSLMRDTRGLPYMWSHGYVPADVDEGESVSKSLEYSLAFGAAQQAASALGLKEDSAALQTGAQGYRKLFDADLNYMLPHQKDGSPKPMPDFNPCHQTADYTEGTPWQYAWLVPHDVQGLIGLYPTQQAFITRLDSLFLASAELNADANPDITGLIGQYAHGNEPGHHIPYLYNYVGQPWKTARLVRQIMSTLYTDKPDGLCGNEDVGQMSAWYILSALGLYQVEPAADRLQIGTPSVTRAELNVGEGRTFTIVSRNLTPRNIYVQQVKLNGRPWHEPYILYKDIIAGGTLEFVMGAKSGKMW
;
A
#
# COMPACT_ATOMS: atom_id res chain seq x y z
N MET A 1 51.03 -54.93 -15.12
CA MET A 1 51.20 -53.67 -14.37
C MET A 1 50.91 -52.52 -15.35
N ASN A 2 49.61 -52.13 -15.42
CA ASN A 2 49.21 -51.01 -16.27
C ASN A 2 48.73 -49.88 -15.33
N LYS A 3 49.43 -48.74 -15.41
CA LYS A 3 49.06 -47.51 -14.71
C LYS A 3 47.96 -46.79 -15.52
N ILE A 4 46.79 -46.60 -14.91
CA ILE A 4 45.73 -45.76 -15.46
C ILE A 4 45.98 -44.35 -14.94
N HIS A 5 46.23 -43.41 -15.85
CA HIS A 5 46.26 -41.98 -15.54
C HIS A 5 44.84 -41.41 -15.62
N LEU A 6 44.35 -40.96 -14.46
CA LEU A 6 43.08 -40.21 -14.37
C LEU A 6 43.37 -38.75 -14.60
N THR A 7 42.98 -38.22 -15.76
CA THR A 7 43.06 -36.79 -16.07
C THR A 7 41.79 -36.10 -15.57
N LEU A 8 41.92 -35.31 -14.49
CA LEU A 8 40.86 -34.42 -14.04
C LEU A 8 40.77 -33.22 -14.98
N VAL A 9 39.67 -33.12 -15.70
CA VAL A 9 39.33 -31.91 -16.46
C VAL A 9 38.58 -30.96 -15.54
N PHE A 10 39.24 -29.88 -15.12
CA PHE A 10 38.57 -28.73 -14.49
C PHE A 10 37.86 -27.91 -15.57
N LEU A 11 36.55 -28.02 -15.65
CA LEU A 11 35.71 -27.05 -16.37
C LEU A 11 35.51 -25.80 -15.48
N SER A 12 36.28 -24.76 -15.75
CA SER A 12 36.06 -23.43 -15.22
C SER A 12 34.87 -22.82 -15.93
N LEU A 13 33.69 -22.81 -15.28
CA LEU A 13 32.59 -21.95 -15.67
C LEU A 13 32.98 -20.50 -15.32
N ILE A 14 33.44 -19.77 -16.31
CA ILE A 14 33.55 -18.31 -16.24
C ILE A 14 32.13 -17.76 -16.42
N GLY A 15 31.47 -17.54 -15.31
CA GLY A 15 30.24 -16.71 -15.26
C GLY A 15 30.64 -15.29 -15.65
N VAL A 16 30.22 -14.85 -16.83
CA VAL A 16 30.29 -13.44 -17.21
C VAL A 16 29.24 -12.72 -16.38
N VAL A 17 29.64 -12.24 -15.21
CA VAL A 17 28.87 -11.22 -14.48
C VAL A 17 28.93 -9.96 -15.34
N ARG A 18 27.87 -9.69 -16.07
CA ARG A 18 27.66 -8.38 -16.69
C ARG A 18 27.49 -7.39 -15.54
N ALA A 19 28.56 -6.69 -15.19
CA ALA A 19 28.47 -5.49 -14.36
C ALA A 19 27.58 -4.50 -15.12
N GLN A 20 26.32 -4.40 -14.73
CA GLN A 20 25.55 -3.20 -15.01
C GLN A 20 26.31 -2.07 -14.33
N THR A 21 26.79 -1.11 -15.10
CA THR A 21 27.25 0.17 -14.57
C THR A 21 26.06 0.80 -13.86
N GLU A 22 25.97 0.62 -12.54
CA GLU A 22 25.04 1.36 -11.69
C GLU A 22 25.39 2.84 -11.86
N THR A 23 24.60 3.55 -12.65
CA THR A 23 24.62 5.01 -12.60
C THR A 23 24.29 5.38 -11.16
N ALA A 24 25.17 6.17 -10.54
CA ALA A 24 24.97 6.63 -9.16
C ALA A 24 23.54 7.17 -9.02
N ALA A 25 22.78 6.63 -8.06
CA ALA A 25 21.38 7.03 -7.86
C ALA A 25 21.34 8.54 -7.58
N ASP A 26 20.46 9.23 -8.28
CA ASP A 26 20.29 10.67 -8.16
C ASP A 26 19.59 11.01 -6.84
N THR A 27 20.36 11.21 -5.78
CA THR A 27 19.84 11.53 -4.45
C THR A 27 19.18 12.91 -4.37
N SER A 28 19.22 13.72 -5.42
CA SER A 28 18.61 15.04 -5.45
C SER A 28 17.08 14.99 -5.29
N LEU A 29 16.43 13.87 -5.66
CA LEU A 29 14.99 13.68 -5.52
C LEU A 29 14.55 13.56 -4.06
N LEU A 30 15.41 13.07 -3.17
CA LEU A 30 15.10 12.90 -1.73
C LEU A 30 14.74 14.22 -1.04
N GLN A 31 15.22 15.36 -1.53
CA GLN A 31 14.87 16.68 -0.99
C GLN A 31 13.39 17.06 -1.13
N TYR A 32 12.66 16.34 -1.98
CA TYR A 32 11.23 16.55 -2.21
C TYR A 32 10.35 15.59 -1.41
N VAL A 33 10.92 14.59 -0.74
CA VAL A 33 10.16 13.69 0.12
C VAL A 33 10.09 14.23 1.53
N ASP A 34 8.88 14.30 2.06
CA ASP A 34 8.61 14.64 3.46
C ASP A 34 7.78 13.54 4.10
N PRO A 35 8.39 12.61 4.86
CA PRO A 35 7.68 11.50 5.48
C PRO A 35 6.60 11.90 6.50
N LEU A 36 6.51 13.17 6.90
CA LEU A 36 5.48 13.67 7.80
C LEU A 36 4.17 14.03 7.07
N VAL A 37 4.16 14.13 5.75
CA VAL A 37 2.91 14.34 4.98
C VAL A 37 1.98 13.15 5.13
N GLY A 38 0.73 13.39 5.49
CA GLY A 38 -0.28 12.37 5.74
C GLY A 38 -0.20 11.72 7.13
N SER A 39 0.75 12.15 7.99
CA SER A 39 0.85 11.67 9.37
C SER A 39 -0.04 12.44 10.35
N GLY A 40 -0.77 13.44 9.90
CA GLY A 40 -1.79 14.19 10.62
C GLY A 40 -3.13 14.17 9.87
N GLY A 41 -4.18 14.72 10.47
CA GLY A 41 -5.53 14.58 9.92
C GLY A 41 -5.93 13.10 9.83
N HIS A 42 -6.45 12.68 8.70
CA HIS A 42 -6.97 11.32 8.47
C HIS A 42 -6.07 10.49 7.52
N GLY A 43 -4.81 10.85 7.33
CA GLY A 43 -3.95 10.14 6.38
C GLY A 43 -3.36 8.83 6.91
N HIS A 44 -3.21 8.68 8.22
CA HIS A 44 -2.75 7.49 8.95
C HIS A 44 -1.35 6.98 8.52
N VAL A 45 -0.52 7.87 7.97
CA VAL A 45 0.81 7.48 7.48
C VAL A 45 1.76 7.19 8.65
N GLY A 46 2.42 6.03 8.59
CA GLY A 46 3.44 5.62 9.53
C GLY A 46 4.75 6.40 9.31
N VAL A 47 5.40 6.82 10.41
CA VAL A 47 6.64 7.60 10.39
C VAL A 47 7.79 6.81 10.99
N GLY A 48 8.88 6.64 10.24
CA GLY A 48 10.04 5.92 10.71
C GLY A 48 11.11 5.75 9.63
N ALA A 49 12.19 5.09 10.01
CA ALA A 49 13.25 4.69 9.09
C ALA A 49 12.92 3.34 8.45
N ASN A 50 12.92 3.30 7.12
CA ASN A 50 12.65 2.10 6.33
C ASN A 50 13.42 2.11 5.01
N VAL A 51 13.31 1.03 4.27
CA VAL A 51 13.73 0.93 2.86
C VAL A 51 12.54 0.50 2.00
N PRO A 52 12.53 0.75 0.68
CA PRO A 52 11.38 0.43 -0.17
C PRO A 52 10.95 -1.04 -0.07
N GLY A 53 9.72 -1.28 0.39
CA GLY A 53 9.15 -2.61 0.56
C GLY A 53 9.81 -3.48 1.64
N GLY A 54 10.64 -2.90 2.53
CA GLY A 54 11.26 -3.63 3.64
C GLY A 54 10.26 -4.05 4.71
N MET A 55 10.61 -5.08 5.47
CA MET A 55 9.83 -5.56 6.62
C MET A 55 9.80 -4.52 7.75
N VAL A 56 10.88 -3.77 7.90
CA VAL A 56 11.09 -2.83 9.01
C VAL A 56 10.59 -1.43 8.65
N LEU A 57 9.79 -0.86 9.56
CA LEU A 57 9.52 0.57 9.67
C LEU A 57 9.87 0.97 11.11
N ALA A 58 11.14 1.32 11.34
CA ALA A 58 11.69 1.63 12.66
C ALA A 58 11.36 3.07 13.06
N GLY A 59 10.39 3.25 13.93
CA GLY A 59 9.89 4.57 14.28
C GLY A 59 9.27 4.67 15.65
N PRO A 60 8.86 5.88 16.05
CA PRO A 60 8.20 6.10 17.32
C PRO A 60 6.78 5.52 17.32
N THR A 61 6.40 4.88 18.42
CA THR A 61 5.00 4.69 18.80
C THR A 61 4.64 5.82 19.77
N LEU A 62 3.59 6.57 19.44
CA LEU A 62 3.12 7.67 20.28
C LEU A 62 2.05 7.21 21.26
N SER A 63 1.80 8.00 22.30
CA SER A 63 0.79 7.71 23.33
C SER A 63 -0.65 7.86 22.81
N GLY A 64 -0.85 8.55 21.69
CA GLY A 64 -2.16 8.78 21.09
C GLY A 64 -2.91 7.48 20.79
N THR A 65 -4.21 7.53 20.99
CA THR A 65 -5.14 6.43 20.74
C THR A 65 -6.32 6.91 19.90
N GLY A 66 -7.07 5.98 19.30
CA GLY A 66 -8.21 6.29 18.47
C GLY A 66 -7.91 6.14 16.98
N TRP A 67 -8.92 6.45 16.17
CA TRP A 67 -8.90 6.17 14.73
C TRP A 67 -7.76 6.88 14.00
N ASP A 68 -7.46 8.14 14.32
CA ASP A 68 -6.36 8.89 13.67
C ASP A 68 -4.94 8.42 14.07
N SER A 69 -4.82 7.48 15.04
CA SER A 69 -3.54 6.96 15.52
C SER A 69 -3.28 5.50 15.11
N THR A 70 -3.94 5.00 14.07
CA THR A 70 -3.87 3.59 13.62
C THR A 70 -2.49 3.13 13.20
N SER A 71 -1.63 4.05 12.70
CA SER A 71 -0.23 3.75 12.39
C SER A 71 0.70 3.76 13.59
N GLY A 72 0.20 4.11 14.79
CA GLY A 72 1.03 4.37 15.98
C GLY A 72 1.66 5.75 16.01
N TYR A 73 1.45 6.58 14.99
CA TYR A 73 1.91 7.97 14.91
C TYR A 73 0.77 8.90 14.50
N HIS A 74 0.65 10.02 15.17
CA HIS A 74 -0.17 11.14 14.69
C HIS A 74 0.53 12.46 14.98
N TYR A 75 0.68 13.33 13.96
CA TYR A 75 1.49 14.55 14.06
C TYR A 75 1.09 15.52 15.19
N SER A 76 -0.16 15.50 15.65
CA SER A 76 -0.60 16.34 16.78
C SER A 76 -0.20 15.78 18.16
N CYS A 77 0.27 14.54 18.25
CA CYS A 77 0.74 13.93 19.49
C CYS A 77 2.24 14.15 19.65
N ASN A 78 2.68 14.62 20.82
CA ASN A 78 4.06 14.94 21.12
C ASN A 78 4.68 14.08 22.25
N GLU A 79 4.17 12.86 22.46
CA GLU A 79 4.61 11.95 23.48
C GLU A 79 4.90 10.57 22.90
N ILE A 80 6.17 10.12 23.02
CA ILE A 80 6.68 8.83 22.56
C ILE A 80 6.65 7.84 23.71
N VAL A 81 6.09 6.64 23.48
CA VAL A 81 6.09 5.52 24.47
C VAL A 81 7.12 4.45 24.15
N GLY A 82 7.67 4.43 22.95
CA GLY A 82 8.73 3.53 22.52
C GLY A 82 9.08 3.69 21.05
N PHE A 83 10.13 3.02 20.60
CA PHE A 83 10.55 2.95 19.20
C PHE A 83 10.37 1.51 18.70
N ALA A 84 9.29 1.25 18.01
CA ALA A 84 8.94 -0.07 17.51
C ALA A 84 9.53 -0.35 16.12
N GLN A 85 9.48 -1.61 15.69
CA GLN A 85 10.15 -2.09 14.49
C GLN A 85 9.20 -2.22 13.30
N MET A 86 7.91 -2.34 13.55
CA MET A 86 6.87 -2.51 12.53
C MET A 86 5.69 -1.60 12.83
N HIS A 87 5.18 -0.94 11.80
CA HIS A 87 3.97 -0.12 11.84
C HIS A 87 3.19 -0.31 10.53
N LEU A 88 1.87 -0.29 10.61
CA LEU A 88 1.04 -0.08 9.42
C LEU A 88 1.15 1.35 8.95
N SER A 89 0.87 1.59 7.68
CA SER A 89 0.84 2.93 7.11
C SER A 89 -0.37 3.10 6.21
N GLY A 90 -1.21 4.07 6.55
CA GLY A 90 -2.36 4.46 5.75
C GLY A 90 -3.64 3.67 6.00
N THR A 91 -3.68 2.74 6.94
CA THR A 91 -4.87 1.91 7.19
C THR A 91 -5.83 2.52 8.20
N GLY A 92 -7.13 2.33 8.01
CA GLY A 92 -8.17 2.69 9.00
C GLY A 92 -8.23 1.76 10.22
N CYS A 93 -7.50 0.64 10.21
CA CYS A 93 -7.39 -0.31 11.30
C CYS A 93 -5.99 -0.34 11.90
N SER A 94 -5.93 -0.51 13.22
CA SER A 94 -4.68 -0.56 13.99
C SER A 94 -4.15 -1.98 14.09
N ASP A 95 -2.86 -2.17 13.94
CA ASP A 95 -2.14 -3.39 14.26
C ASP A 95 -0.63 -3.14 14.36
N LEU A 96 0.16 -4.16 14.74
CA LEU A 96 1.62 -4.12 14.87
C LEU A 96 2.11 -3.24 16.04
N GLY A 97 3.26 -2.60 15.91
CA GLY A 97 3.94 -1.87 16.99
C GLY A 97 4.91 -2.75 17.77
N ASP A 98 5.46 -3.78 17.12
CA ASP A 98 6.23 -4.86 17.72
C ASP A 98 7.61 -4.43 18.18
N VAL A 99 8.05 -5.01 19.31
CA VAL A 99 9.43 -4.96 19.84
C VAL A 99 9.92 -3.53 20.02
N ALA A 100 9.32 -2.78 20.93
CA ALA A 100 9.73 -1.40 21.18
C ALA A 100 10.96 -1.30 22.07
N LEU A 101 11.79 -0.31 21.78
CA LEU A 101 12.95 0.07 22.61
C LEU A 101 12.72 1.47 23.19
N MET A 102 13.04 1.66 24.48
CA MET A 102 13.01 2.98 25.13
C MET A 102 14.30 3.24 25.91
N PRO A 103 15.17 4.18 25.46
CA PRO A 103 16.36 4.56 26.20
C PRO A 103 16.02 5.51 27.33
N SER A 104 16.75 5.39 28.47
CA SER A 104 16.59 6.28 29.60
C SER A 104 17.87 6.39 30.45
N MET A 105 17.97 7.48 31.24
CA MET A 105 19.06 7.67 32.21
C MET A 105 18.81 6.99 33.53
N LEU A 106 17.56 6.68 33.86
CA LEU A 106 17.10 6.06 35.09
C LEU A 106 16.13 4.90 34.78
N PRO A 107 15.97 3.94 35.72
CA PRO A 107 14.97 2.89 35.54
C PRO A 107 13.57 3.51 35.54
N LEU A 108 12.79 3.21 34.54
CA LEU A 108 11.43 3.70 34.40
C LEU A 108 10.42 2.71 34.99
N GLU A 109 9.22 3.18 35.31
CA GLU A 109 8.08 2.31 35.54
C GLU A 109 7.76 1.53 34.28
N LEU A 110 7.48 0.22 34.39
CA LEU A 110 7.19 -0.68 33.28
C LEU A 110 5.68 -0.62 32.95
N SER A 111 5.26 0.52 32.47
CA SER A 111 3.91 0.78 31.96
C SER A 111 4.01 1.72 30.77
N ARG A 112 2.96 1.81 29.94
CA ARG A 112 2.94 2.70 28.79
C ARG A 112 3.20 4.16 29.20
N GLU A 113 2.58 4.61 30.28
CA GLU A 113 2.72 5.95 30.85
C GLU A 113 4.10 6.16 31.47
N GLY A 114 4.62 5.17 32.17
CA GLY A 114 5.94 5.24 32.82
C GLY A 114 7.10 5.27 31.83
N LEU A 115 6.96 4.66 30.67
CA LEU A 115 7.94 4.70 29.59
C LEU A 115 7.87 6.02 28.79
N ALA A 116 6.76 6.75 28.80
CA ALA A 116 6.51 7.91 27.97
C ALA A 116 7.52 9.04 28.17
N SER A 117 7.86 9.70 27.08
CA SER A 117 8.64 10.96 27.05
C SER A 117 8.06 11.90 26.02
N THR A 118 7.86 13.16 26.40
CA THR A 118 7.55 14.21 25.43
C THR A 118 8.73 14.49 24.50
N PHE A 119 8.42 15.12 23.36
CA PHE A 119 9.39 15.61 22.39
C PHE A 119 8.85 16.86 21.67
N SER A 120 9.73 17.60 21.02
CA SER A 120 9.36 18.70 20.13
C SER A 120 9.63 18.32 18.68
N HIS A 121 8.69 18.65 17.78
CA HIS A 121 8.90 18.52 16.33
C HIS A 121 10.09 19.35 15.82
N ASP A 122 10.53 20.39 16.56
CA ASP A 122 11.76 21.12 16.23
C ASP A 122 13.02 20.25 16.33
N SER A 123 12.96 19.18 17.14
CA SER A 123 14.05 18.21 17.28
C SER A 123 13.87 16.98 16.38
N GLU A 124 12.70 16.83 15.78
CA GLU A 124 12.35 15.68 14.94
C GLU A 124 12.88 15.83 13.52
N VAL A 125 13.41 14.75 12.98
CA VAL A 125 13.87 14.67 11.60
C VAL A 125 13.40 13.37 11.00
N ALA A 126 12.51 13.43 10.02
CA ALA A 126 12.09 12.30 9.20
C ALA A 126 12.60 12.49 7.75
N ARG A 127 13.26 11.48 7.21
CA ARG A 127 13.75 11.43 5.82
C ARG A 127 13.69 10.01 5.31
N PRO A 128 13.63 9.77 4.00
CA PRO A 128 13.71 8.41 3.47
C PRO A 128 14.92 7.64 4.02
N GLY A 129 14.65 6.53 4.72
CA GLY A 129 15.68 5.69 5.35
C GLY A 129 16.26 6.21 6.67
N TYR A 130 15.75 7.30 7.24
CA TYR A 130 16.28 7.88 8.47
C TYR A 130 15.21 8.57 9.31
N TYR A 131 15.23 8.31 10.62
CA TYR A 131 14.44 9.03 11.60
C TYR A 131 15.30 9.47 12.78
N ALA A 132 15.01 10.64 13.39
CA ALA A 132 15.68 11.05 14.60
C ALA A 132 14.84 12.05 15.41
N VAL A 133 14.94 11.96 16.74
CA VAL A 133 14.26 12.85 17.70
C VAL A 133 15.05 12.95 18.99
N THR A 134 14.86 14.04 19.75
CA THR A 134 15.41 14.16 21.12
C THR A 134 14.28 14.02 22.12
N LEU A 135 14.41 13.08 23.06
CA LEU A 135 13.48 12.87 24.15
C LEU A 135 13.66 13.94 25.21
N ASP A 136 12.58 14.65 25.60
CA ASP A 136 12.68 15.79 26.53
C ASP A 136 13.04 15.34 27.95
N ARG A 137 12.54 14.19 28.40
CA ARG A 137 12.76 13.68 29.77
C ARG A 137 14.25 13.57 30.13
N ASP A 138 15.03 12.96 29.25
CA ASP A 138 16.44 12.63 29.52
C ASP A 138 17.42 13.33 28.57
N LEU A 139 16.92 14.10 27.60
CA LEU A 139 17.67 14.74 26.51
C LEU A 139 18.48 13.72 25.68
N ILE A 140 18.03 12.49 25.61
CA ILE A 140 18.66 11.44 24.79
C ILE A 140 18.27 11.67 23.33
N ARG A 141 19.28 11.76 22.46
CA ARG A 141 19.08 11.78 21.02
C ARG A 141 18.91 10.34 20.51
N VAL A 142 17.76 10.06 19.93
CA VAL A 142 17.47 8.78 19.27
C VAL A 142 17.59 8.99 17.77
N GLU A 143 18.31 8.10 17.10
CA GLU A 143 18.43 8.04 15.65
C GLU A 143 18.17 6.63 15.18
N ALA A 144 17.46 6.45 14.06
CA ALA A 144 17.16 5.16 13.45
C ALA A 144 17.45 5.17 11.96
N THR A 145 17.93 4.03 11.45
CA THR A 145 18.00 3.68 10.03
C THR A 145 17.72 2.20 9.87
N ALA A 146 17.52 1.69 8.64
CA ALA A 146 17.13 0.31 8.45
C ALA A 146 17.71 -0.29 7.17
N THR A 147 17.77 -1.63 7.15
CA THR A 147 17.80 -2.49 5.98
C THR A 147 16.42 -3.16 5.78
N ASP A 148 16.33 -4.20 4.99
CA ASP A 148 15.04 -4.87 4.74
C ASP A 148 14.44 -5.48 6.02
N ARG A 149 15.29 -6.09 6.87
CA ARG A 149 14.87 -6.89 8.04
C ARG A 149 15.49 -6.43 9.35
N VAL A 150 16.36 -5.39 9.32
CA VAL A 150 17.12 -4.98 10.49
C VAL A 150 17.03 -3.47 10.69
N ALA A 151 16.55 -3.03 11.85
CA ALA A 151 16.68 -1.66 12.30
C ALA A 151 18.04 -1.43 12.97
N LEU A 152 18.63 -0.26 12.81
CA LEU A 152 19.81 0.21 13.52
C LEU A 152 19.51 1.49 14.27
N TYR A 153 19.55 1.41 15.57
CA TYR A 153 19.38 2.55 16.46
C TYR A 153 20.72 3.07 16.98
N ARG A 154 20.77 4.39 17.24
CA ARG A 154 21.83 5.07 17.94
C ARG A 154 21.23 5.96 19.03
N PHE A 155 21.43 5.59 20.28
CA PHE A 155 21.00 6.32 21.47
C PHE A 155 22.18 7.12 22.02
N THR A 156 22.20 8.44 21.86
CA THR A 156 23.27 9.31 22.35
C THR A 156 22.88 9.88 23.71
N TYR A 157 23.62 9.53 24.76
CA TYR A 157 23.34 9.91 26.13
C TYR A 157 24.03 11.24 26.46
N PRO A 158 23.32 12.25 27.01
CA PRO A 158 23.86 13.59 27.19
C PRO A 158 24.88 13.68 28.36
N ARG A 159 24.84 12.75 29.28
CA ARG A 159 25.72 12.69 30.46
C ARG A 159 26.16 11.27 30.75
N GLY A 160 27.28 11.14 31.53
CA GLY A 160 27.79 9.82 31.95
C GLY A 160 26.88 9.15 32.93
N SER A 161 26.91 7.80 32.92
CA SER A 161 26.20 6.93 33.85
C SER A 161 26.89 5.57 33.86
N ASP A 162 26.94 4.94 35.02
CA ASP A 162 27.35 3.52 35.16
C ASP A 162 26.25 2.58 34.73
N ASP A 163 24.98 3.04 34.75
CA ASP A 163 23.78 2.33 34.33
C ASP A 163 22.88 3.25 33.50
N ALA A 164 23.18 3.41 32.22
CA ALA A 164 22.25 3.96 31.22
C ALA A 164 21.38 2.80 30.69
N PHE A 165 20.09 3.02 30.56
CA PHE A 165 19.11 1.97 30.31
C PHE A 165 18.67 1.95 28.84
N VAL A 166 18.39 0.75 28.33
CA VAL A 166 17.51 0.49 27.19
C VAL A 166 16.46 -0.52 27.66
N THR A 167 15.22 -0.07 27.79
CA THR A 167 14.08 -0.94 28.08
C THR A 167 13.58 -1.56 26.78
N ILE A 168 13.37 -2.86 26.80
CA ILE A 168 12.72 -3.62 25.72
C ILE A 168 11.28 -3.87 26.16
N ASP A 169 10.34 -3.42 25.37
CA ASP A 169 8.91 -3.53 25.62
C ASP A 169 8.24 -4.39 24.53
N LEU A 170 7.83 -5.60 24.93
CA LEU A 170 7.06 -6.52 24.08
C LEU A 170 5.54 -6.38 24.31
N GLN A 171 5.13 -5.58 25.33
CA GLN A 171 3.74 -5.23 25.55
C GLN A 171 3.27 -4.10 24.61
N ASN A 172 4.24 -3.31 24.09
CA ASN A 172 3.93 -2.23 23.14
C ASN A 172 3.15 -2.76 21.94
N ALA A 173 2.11 -2.04 21.55
CA ALA A 173 1.20 -2.43 20.51
C ALA A 173 0.47 -1.21 19.95
N VAL A 174 0.01 -1.34 18.71
CA VAL A 174 -0.89 -0.38 18.05
C VAL A 174 -2.16 -1.14 17.63
N GLY A 175 -3.01 -1.48 18.64
CA GLY A 175 -4.31 -2.13 18.39
C GLY A 175 -4.35 -3.64 18.63
N ASP A 176 -3.24 -4.34 18.60
CA ASP A 176 -3.17 -5.76 18.96
C ASP A 176 -2.94 -5.98 20.46
N ARG A 177 -3.03 -7.20 20.92
CA ARG A 177 -2.68 -7.59 22.29
C ARG A 177 -1.67 -8.72 22.28
N LEU A 178 -0.70 -8.62 23.18
CA LEU A 178 0.27 -9.67 23.45
C LEU A 178 -0.44 -10.95 23.91
N THR A 179 -0.11 -12.09 23.32
CA THR A 179 -0.58 -13.42 23.74
C THR A 179 0.52 -14.25 24.36
N ARG A 180 1.74 -14.16 23.82
CA ARG A 180 2.93 -14.84 24.32
C ARG A 180 4.16 -14.00 24.01
N SER A 181 5.11 -14.00 24.92
CA SER A 181 6.42 -13.38 24.73
C SER A 181 7.54 -14.26 25.29
N ARG A 182 8.72 -13.98 24.81
CA ARG A 182 9.95 -14.51 25.37
C ARG A 182 11.08 -13.54 25.07
N ILE A 183 11.92 -13.27 26.08
CA ILE A 183 13.18 -12.57 25.91
C ILE A 183 14.26 -13.22 26.79
N PHE A 184 15.45 -13.43 26.24
CA PHE A 184 16.56 -14.03 26.95
C PHE A 184 17.89 -13.53 26.41
N GLN A 185 18.90 -13.52 27.27
CA GLN A 185 20.26 -13.16 26.90
C GLN A 185 20.97 -14.36 26.28
N VAL A 186 21.55 -14.18 25.10
CA VAL A 186 22.31 -15.20 24.36
C VAL A 186 23.78 -15.12 24.65
N ASP A 187 24.33 -13.91 24.67
CA ASP A 187 25.71 -13.59 25.03
C ASP A 187 25.78 -12.19 25.66
N ASP A 188 26.99 -11.73 26.02
CA ASP A 188 27.18 -10.40 26.65
C ASP A 188 26.67 -9.22 25.81
N PHE A 189 26.36 -9.42 24.56
CA PHE A 189 25.92 -8.36 23.61
C PHE A 189 24.52 -8.56 23.04
N THR A 190 23.95 -9.77 23.18
CA THR A 190 22.80 -10.19 22.36
C THR A 190 21.65 -10.71 23.21
N LEU A 191 20.47 -10.17 22.93
CA LEU A 191 19.16 -10.67 23.40
C LEU A 191 18.40 -11.23 22.21
N CYS A 192 17.68 -12.33 22.40
CA CYS A 192 16.74 -12.85 21.39
C CYS A 192 15.41 -13.21 22.04
N GLY A 193 14.39 -13.39 21.24
CA GLY A 193 13.08 -13.77 21.72
C GLY A 193 12.01 -13.76 20.64
N PHE A 194 10.77 -13.79 21.09
CA PHE A 194 9.61 -13.68 20.22
C PHE A 194 8.50 -12.85 20.86
N ARG A 195 7.65 -12.29 20.02
CA ARG A 195 6.37 -11.68 20.38
C ARG A 195 5.27 -12.33 19.51
N HIS A 196 4.30 -12.95 20.17
CA HIS A 196 3.09 -13.43 19.52
C HIS A 196 1.92 -12.59 19.99
N SER A 197 1.05 -12.20 19.08
CA SER A 197 -0.07 -11.31 19.37
C SER A 197 -1.34 -11.72 18.60
N HIS A 198 -2.45 -11.13 19.02
CA HIS A 198 -3.74 -11.22 18.39
C HIS A 198 -4.32 -9.82 18.23
N GLY A 199 -4.58 -9.43 17.04
CA GLY A 199 -5.13 -8.13 16.68
C GLY A 199 -6.04 -8.24 15.47
N TRP A 200 -5.92 -7.31 14.58
CA TRP A 200 -6.56 -7.35 13.26
C TRP A 200 -6.12 -8.61 12.51
N ALA A 201 -4.82 -8.91 12.48
CA ALA A 201 -4.34 -10.24 12.15
C ALA A 201 -4.45 -11.17 13.39
N ALA A 202 -5.15 -12.31 13.23
CA ALA A 202 -5.57 -13.15 14.36
C ALA A 202 -4.44 -13.95 15.02
N ASP A 203 -3.38 -14.28 14.31
CA ASP A 203 -2.24 -15.07 14.81
C ASP A 203 -0.93 -14.51 14.27
N GLN A 204 -0.46 -13.45 14.90
CA GLN A 204 0.82 -12.85 14.55
C GLN A 204 1.95 -13.52 15.33
N GLN A 205 2.99 -13.91 14.61
CA GLN A 205 4.17 -14.55 15.20
C GLN A 205 5.42 -13.87 14.65
N LEU A 206 6.13 -13.15 15.51
CA LEU A 206 7.35 -12.45 15.17
C LEU A 206 8.48 -12.85 16.12
N TRP A 207 9.61 -13.23 15.56
CA TRP A 207 10.85 -13.47 16.27
C TRP A 207 11.83 -12.33 16.04
N PHE A 208 12.67 -12.08 17.05
CA PHE A 208 13.64 -11.00 16.97
C PHE A 208 14.96 -11.37 17.63
N CYS A 209 16.03 -10.68 17.23
CA CYS A 209 17.29 -10.61 17.95
C CYS A 209 17.75 -9.15 18.05
N ILE A 210 18.16 -8.72 19.23
CA ILE A 210 18.72 -7.41 19.51
C ILE A 210 20.19 -7.57 19.86
N ARG A 211 21.09 -6.89 19.12
CA ARG A 211 22.51 -6.88 19.44
C ARG A 211 22.99 -5.46 19.67
N PHE A 212 23.74 -5.27 20.77
CA PHE A 212 24.33 -3.99 21.15
C PHE A 212 25.80 -3.92 20.71
N ASN A 213 26.29 -2.69 20.47
CA ASN A 213 27.68 -2.45 20.04
C ASN A 213 28.68 -2.49 21.22
N ARG A 214 28.20 -2.68 22.44
CA ARG A 214 28.99 -2.80 23.68
C ARG A 214 28.38 -3.86 24.59
N PRO A 215 29.15 -4.41 25.55
CA PRO A 215 28.62 -5.41 26.51
C PRO A 215 27.46 -4.84 27.32
N ILE A 216 26.46 -5.67 27.56
CA ILE A 216 25.39 -5.42 28.52
C ILE A 216 26.01 -5.50 29.90
N HIS A 217 25.96 -4.41 30.68
CA HIS A 217 26.47 -4.37 32.03
C HIS A 217 25.60 -5.19 32.99
N ASN A 218 24.28 -4.95 32.94
CA ASN A 218 23.30 -5.76 33.66
C ASN A 218 22.09 -6.03 32.76
N PHE A 219 21.52 -7.22 32.93
CA PHE A 219 20.27 -7.61 32.26
C PHE A 219 19.23 -7.92 33.35
N TYR A 220 18.09 -7.25 33.28
CA TYR A 220 16.97 -7.41 34.19
C TYR A 220 15.74 -7.87 33.43
N SER A 221 15.13 -8.96 33.91
CA SER A 221 13.82 -9.45 33.47
C SER A 221 13.21 -10.22 34.63
N ASP A 222 11.92 -10.04 34.86
CA ASP A 222 11.19 -10.77 35.91
C ASP A 222 10.97 -12.26 35.58
N GLY A 223 11.33 -12.63 34.32
CA GLY A 223 11.29 -14.00 33.80
C GLY A 223 11.33 -14.03 32.30
N PRO A 224 11.65 -15.18 31.67
CA PRO A 224 11.79 -15.26 30.20
C PRO A 224 10.47 -15.05 29.46
N SER A 225 9.32 -15.16 30.10
CA SER A 225 7.99 -14.95 29.50
C SER A 225 7.39 -13.58 29.84
N GLU A 226 8.11 -12.76 30.64
CA GLU A 226 7.65 -11.42 30.93
C GLU A 226 7.82 -10.49 29.69
N PRO A 227 6.90 -9.54 29.48
CA PRO A 227 6.92 -8.71 28.31
C PRO A 227 7.99 -7.60 28.35
N TYR A 228 8.60 -7.35 29.49
CA TYR A 228 9.59 -6.31 29.68
C TYR A 228 10.97 -6.85 30.02
N ALA A 229 12.00 -6.24 29.50
CA ALA A 229 13.38 -6.45 29.92
C ALA A 229 14.15 -5.13 29.88
N ARG A 230 15.24 -5.06 30.63
CA ARG A 230 16.15 -3.91 30.68
C ARG A 230 17.57 -4.37 30.48
N ALA A 231 18.28 -3.72 29.60
CA ALA A 231 19.74 -3.81 29.49
C ALA A 231 20.34 -2.49 29.98
N THR A 232 21.43 -2.55 30.77
CA THR A 232 22.16 -1.36 31.20
C THR A 232 23.54 -1.31 30.58
N PHE A 233 24.07 -0.10 30.51
CA PHE A 233 25.35 0.19 29.86
C PHE A 233 26.11 1.30 30.61
N GLU A 234 27.41 1.11 30.78
CA GLU A 234 28.28 2.20 31.18
C GLU A 234 28.50 3.14 29.99
N VAL A 235 28.23 4.44 30.20
CA VAL A 235 28.39 5.48 29.16
C VAL A 235 29.06 6.74 29.71
N LYS A 236 29.85 7.41 28.92
CA LYS A 236 30.34 8.77 29.18
C LYS A 236 29.40 9.80 28.53
N ALA A 237 29.52 11.05 28.96
CA ALA A 237 28.75 12.14 28.37
C ALA A 237 29.01 12.25 26.87
N GLY A 238 27.93 12.25 26.09
CA GLY A 238 27.98 12.30 24.62
C GLY A 238 28.25 10.95 23.93
N GLU A 239 28.45 9.87 24.68
CA GLU A 239 28.60 8.53 24.07
C GLU A 239 27.26 7.94 23.63
N ALA A 240 27.34 7.08 22.62
CA ALA A 240 26.19 6.38 22.09
C ALA A 240 26.23 4.87 22.39
N VAL A 241 25.07 4.34 22.72
CA VAL A 241 24.78 2.90 22.62
C VAL A 241 24.05 2.68 21.30
N MET A 242 24.54 1.74 20.49
CA MET A 242 23.86 1.32 19.25
C MET A 242 23.21 -0.05 19.44
N ALA A 243 22.02 -0.22 18.87
CA ALA A 243 21.27 -1.46 18.87
C ALA A 243 20.85 -1.84 17.45
N LYS A 244 21.19 -3.05 17.03
CA LYS A 244 20.61 -3.70 15.85
C LYS A 244 19.41 -4.52 16.31
N VAL A 245 18.26 -4.35 15.69
CA VAL A 245 17.06 -5.15 15.94
C VAL A 245 16.68 -5.86 14.65
N ALA A 246 16.92 -7.15 14.59
CA ALA A 246 16.56 -7.98 13.44
C ALA A 246 15.26 -8.72 13.70
N LEU A 247 14.43 -8.82 12.69
CA LEU A 247 13.14 -9.50 12.70
C LEU A 247 13.19 -10.76 11.83
N SER A 248 12.32 -11.73 12.14
CA SER A 248 12.11 -12.95 11.35
C SER A 248 10.67 -13.44 11.50
N PRO A 249 10.02 -13.89 10.41
CA PRO A 249 8.73 -14.56 10.50
C PRO A 249 8.84 -16.04 10.89
N THR A 250 10.04 -16.61 11.06
CA THR A 250 10.23 -18.07 11.20
C THR A 250 10.95 -18.50 12.46
N GLY A 251 11.78 -17.64 13.08
CA GLY A 251 12.51 -18.00 14.30
C GLY A 251 13.67 -17.09 14.66
N GLU A 252 14.17 -17.21 15.90
CA GLU A 252 15.32 -16.41 16.39
C GLU A 252 16.59 -16.65 15.54
N MET A 253 16.77 -17.87 15.02
CA MET A 253 17.90 -18.17 14.13
C MET A 253 17.78 -17.44 12.78
N GLY A 254 16.57 -17.28 12.26
CA GLY A 254 16.29 -16.46 11.08
C GLY A 254 16.65 -15.00 11.34
N ALA A 255 16.19 -14.42 12.46
CA ALA A 255 16.52 -13.06 12.85
C ALA A 255 18.03 -12.84 13.01
N MET A 256 18.74 -13.78 13.65
CA MET A 256 20.20 -13.69 13.79
C MET A 256 20.91 -13.75 12.43
N LEU A 257 20.45 -14.59 11.52
CA LEU A 257 21.04 -14.71 10.16
C LEU A 257 20.74 -13.47 9.32
N ASN A 258 19.54 -12.93 9.40
CA ASN A 258 19.15 -11.65 8.78
C ASN A 258 20.13 -10.54 9.23
N MET A 259 20.35 -10.41 10.55
CA MET A 259 21.27 -9.43 11.11
C MET A 259 22.69 -9.58 10.57
N ARG A 260 23.22 -10.80 10.57
CA ARG A 260 24.60 -11.07 10.13
C ARG A 260 24.80 -10.82 8.63
N THR A 261 23.77 -11.09 7.85
CA THR A 261 23.82 -10.94 6.39
C THR A 261 23.65 -9.49 5.96
N GLU A 262 22.65 -8.79 6.52
CA GLU A 262 22.29 -7.45 6.06
C GLU A 262 23.11 -6.35 6.75
N MET A 263 23.55 -6.60 7.99
CA MET A 263 24.20 -5.57 8.81
C MET A 263 25.39 -6.17 9.60
N PRO A 264 26.46 -6.63 8.93
CA PRO A 264 27.64 -7.20 9.63
C PRO A 264 28.35 -6.16 10.50
N ASP A 265 28.44 -4.91 10.04
CA ASP A 265 29.21 -3.84 10.65
C ASP A 265 28.36 -2.86 11.46
N TRP A 266 29.02 -1.98 12.25
CA TRP A 266 28.38 -0.96 13.09
C TRP A 266 28.45 0.47 12.49
N ASP A 267 28.70 0.60 11.19
CA ASP A 267 28.76 1.91 10.53
C ASP A 267 27.34 2.44 10.27
N PHE A 268 26.79 3.17 11.24
CA PHE A 268 25.48 3.82 11.14
C PHE A 268 25.36 4.71 9.90
N ARG A 269 26.44 5.41 9.55
CA ARG A 269 26.41 6.33 8.42
C ARG A 269 26.31 5.54 7.09
N ALA A 270 27.09 4.48 6.96
CA ALA A 270 27.03 3.64 5.75
C ALA A 270 25.63 3.02 5.55
N VAL A 271 25.00 2.50 6.61
CA VAL A 271 23.64 1.94 6.54
C VAL A 271 22.62 3.01 6.15
N ARG A 272 22.67 4.19 6.77
CA ARG A 272 21.79 5.31 6.45
C ARG A 272 21.96 5.78 4.99
N ASP A 273 23.17 5.94 4.54
CA ASP A 273 23.46 6.43 3.20
C ASP A 273 23.04 5.38 2.15
N GLU A 274 23.16 4.08 2.46
CA GLU A 274 22.66 2.99 1.61
C GLU A 274 21.10 2.98 1.56
N ALA A 275 20.41 3.15 2.69
CA ALA A 275 18.95 3.28 2.72
C ALA A 275 18.49 4.47 1.85
N ALA A 276 19.15 5.63 1.99
CA ALA A 276 18.88 6.81 1.17
C ALA A 276 19.14 6.55 -0.33
N ARG A 277 20.21 5.82 -0.68
CA ARG A 277 20.52 5.44 -2.07
C ARG A 277 19.44 4.52 -2.65
N ARG A 278 18.95 3.55 -1.88
CA ARG A 278 17.85 2.67 -2.30
C ARG A 278 16.57 3.44 -2.57
N TRP A 279 16.22 4.38 -1.70
CA TRP A 279 15.08 5.28 -1.91
C TRP A 279 15.25 6.14 -3.16
N ALA A 280 16.43 6.71 -3.36
CA ALA A 280 16.71 7.53 -4.55
C ALA A 280 16.58 6.71 -5.86
N ALA A 281 17.01 5.45 -5.86
CA ALA A 281 16.90 4.56 -7.00
C ALA A 281 15.42 4.30 -7.36
N GLU A 282 14.59 3.98 -6.36
CA GLU A 282 13.16 3.71 -6.57
C GLU A 282 12.39 4.97 -7.01
N LEU A 283 12.62 6.11 -6.37
CA LEU A 283 12.00 7.38 -6.76
C LEU A 283 12.41 7.80 -8.19
N SER A 284 13.59 7.39 -8.65
CA SER A 284 14.07 7.66 -10.01
C SER A 284 13.35 6.87 -11.10
N ARG A 285 12.47 5.92 -10.74
CA ARG A 285 11.61 5.22 -11.71
C ARG A 285 10.64 6.17 -12.41
N ILE A 286 10.26 7.27 -11.72
CA ILE A 286 9.50 8.37 -12.31
C ILE A 286 10.25 9.68 -12.02
N ARG A 287 10.85 10.26 -13.05
CA ARG A 287 11.47 11.60 -12.96
C ARG A 287 10.46 12.62 -13.44
N ALA A 288 9.88 13.38 -12.52
CA ALA A 288 8.85 14.36 -12.82
C ALA A 288 9.30 15.78 -12.46
N GLU A 289 8.87 16.73 -13.30
CA GLU A 289 8.99 18.15 -13.08
C GLU A 289 7.58 18.74 -12.94
N LEU A 290 7.34 19.46 -11.84
CA LEU A 290 6.07 20.16 -11.57
C LEU A 290 6.33 21.64 -11.37
N PRO A 291 5.32 22.52 -11.59
CA PRO A 291 5.49 23.96 -11.60
C PRO A 291 6.00 24.57 -10.30
N THR A 292 5.74 23.97 -9.14
CA THR A 292 6.12 24.53 -7.83
C THR A 292 6.83 23.50 -6.96
N ARG A 293 7.65 23.98 -6.00
CA ARG A 293 8.31 23.10 -5.02
C ARG A 293 7.32 22.32 -4.15
N SER A 294 6.20 22.94 -3.78
CA SER A 294 5.14 22.26 -3.02
C SER A 294 4.57 21.08 -3.82
N GLN A 295 4.24 21.27 -5.10
CA GLN A 295 3.78 20.19 -5.97
C GLN A 295 4.84 19.09 -6.16
N MET A 296 6.12 19.46 -6.26
CA MET A 296 7.23 18.48 -6.28
C MET A 296 7.25 17.66 -4.99
N ARG A 297 7.08 18.29 -3.81
CA ARG A 297 7.00 17.60 -2.52
C ARG A 297 5.79 16.68 -2.45
N THR A 298 4.60 17.15 -2.79
CA THR A 298 3.40 16.31 -2.83
C THR A 298 3.60 15.10 -3.75
N PHE A 299 4.14 15.30 -4.95
CA PHE A 299 4.36 14.23 -5.92
C PHE A 299 5.36 13.18 -5.43
N TYR A 300 6.55 13.62 -4.99
CA TYR A 300 7.59 12.67 -4.57
C TYR A 300 7.29 12.02 -3.21
N THR A 301 6.55 12.70 -2.33
CA THR A 301 6.07 12.07 -1.10
C THR A 301 4.97 11.05 -1.41
N ALA A 302 4.05 11.34 -2.32
CA ALA A 302 3.09 10.36 -2.81
C ALA A 302 3.81 9.14 -3.43
N LEU A 303 4.83 9.36 -4.26
CA LEU A 303 5.62 8.26 -4.83
C LEU A 303 6.35 7.44 -3.74
N TYR A 304 6.83 8.10 -2.68
CA TYR A 304 7.44 7.45 -1.52
C TYR A 304 6.42 6.54 -0.80
N HIS A 305 5.19 7.01 -0.55
CA HIS A 305 4.13 6.22 0.08
C HIS A 305 3.76 4.98 -0.75
N THR A 306 3.73 5.07 -2.08
CA THR A 306 3.44 3.91 -2.95
C THR A 306 4.44 2.77 -2.82
N LEU A 307 5.55 2.96 -2.12
CA LEU A 307 6.64 1.98 -2.00
C LEU A 307 6.79 1.41 -0.58
N PHE A 308 5.84 1.70 0.32
CA PHE A 308 5.84 1.12 1.66
C PHE A 308 5.40 -0.33 1.66
N ALA A 309 4.37 -0.65 0.91
CA ALA A 309 3.81 -2.00 0.80
C ALA A 309 3.56 -2.37 -0.68
N PRO A 310 3.41 -3.68 -0.99
CA PRO A 310 3.54 -4.79 -0.07
C PRO A 310 4.96 -4.93 0.49
N GLN A 311 5.04 -5.37 1.76
CA GLN A 311 6.28 -5.49 2.51
C GLN A 311 6.86 -6.90 2.40
N LEU A 312 8.16 -7.00 2.50
CA LEU A 312 8.88 -8.26 2.56
C LEU A 312 8.43 -9.11 3.78
N TRP A 313 8.23 -10.41 3.58
CA TRP A 313 7.82 -11.33 4.62
C TRP A 313 8.54 -12.68 4.49
N ASN A 314 9.86 -12.65 4.39
CA ASN A 314 10.71 -13.85 4.44
C ASN A 314 12.11 -13.50 4.95
N ASP A 315 12.82 -14.50 5.49
CA ASP A 315 14.22 -14.40 5.89
C ASP A 315 15.16 -14.35 4.67
N VAL A 316 16.42 -14.02 4.89
CA VAL A 316 17.45 -14.01 3.82
C VAL A 316 17.67 -15.38 3.19
N THR A 317 17.24 -16.45 3.86
CA THR A 317 17.24 -17.82 3.32
C THR A 317 16.07 -18.09 2.38
N GLY A 318 15.10 -17.20 2.29
CA GLY A 318 13.83 -17.42 1.62
C GLY A 318 12.77 -18.12 2.48
N ASP A 319 13.05 -18.34 3.76
CA ASP A 319 12.09 -18.98 4.67
C ASP A 319 11.01 -17.98 5.07
N TYR A 320 9.74 -18.39 5.10
CA TYR A 320 8.61 -17.53 5.47
C TYR A 320 7.49 -18.32 6.15
N ARG A 321 6.64 -17.61 6.89
CA ARG A 321 5.41 -18.15 7.46
C ARG A 321 4.27 -17.91 6.46
N GLY A 322 3.68 -19.01 5.97
CA GLY A 322 2.59 -18.99 4.99
C GLY A 322 1.23 -18.65 5.59
N ALA A 323 0.23 -18.42 4.72
CA ALA A 323 -1.14 -18.07 5.09
C ALA A 323 -1.88 -19.18 5.89
N ASP A 324 -1.39 -20.41 5.84
CA ASP A 324 -1.88 -21.55 6.64
C ASP A 324 -1.14 -21.68 8.00
N GLY A 325 -0.31 -20.72 8.35
CA GLY A 325 0.49 -20.71 9.57
C GLY A 325 1.70 -21.64 9.57
N GLN A 326 1.99 -22.33 8.45
CA GLN A 326 3.13 -23.23 8.35
C GLN A 326 4.37 -22.53 7.82
N THR A 327 5.55 -22.89 8.34
CA THR A 327 6.81 -22.39 7.79
C THR A 327 7.13 -23.05 6.45
N ARG A 328 7.47 -22.24 5.46
CA ARG A 328 7.98 -22.63 4.15
C ARG A 328 9.47 -22.30 4.08
N TYR A 329 10.25 -23.12 3.38
CA TYR A 329 11.69 -23.01 3.35
C TYR A 329 12.23 -22.76 1.95
N GLY A 330 13.19 -21.84 1.84
CA GLY A 330 13.98 -21.65 0.63
C GLY A 330 13.20 -21.13 -0.57
N ALA A 331 12.24 -20.25 -0.40
CA ALA A 331 11.57 -19.58 -1.51
C ALA A 331 12.58 -18.83 -2.39
N ALA A 332 12.50 -19.03 -3.70
CA ALA A 332 13.37 -18.38 -4.68
C ALA A 332 12.85 -16.99 -5.11
N TRP A 333 11.88 -16.43 -4.38
CA TRP A 333 11.29 -15.11 -4.58
C TRP A 333 11.15 -14.39 -3.24
N ASN A 334 10.95 -13.10 -3.28
CA ASN A 334 10.58 -12.33 -2.12
C ASN A 334 9.09 -12.56 -1.81
N ASN A 335 8.81 -13.27 -0.71
CA ASN A 335 7.44 -13.41 -0.23
C ASN A 335 7.01 -12.11 0.42
N LEU A 336 5.77 -11.69 0.17
CA LEU A 336 5.28 -10.36 0.51
C LEU A 336 4.02 -10.43 1.38
N THR A 337 3.82 -9.40 2.19
CA THR A 337 2.67 -9.21 3.08
C THR A 337 2.14 -7.77 3.00
N THR A 338 1.12 -7.45 3.78
CA THR A 338 0.47 -6.14 3.82
C THR A 338 -0.19 -5.83 2.47
N TRP A 339 -1.18 -6.66 2.13
CA TRP A 339 -1.92 -6.59 0.90
C TRP A 339 -3.32 -6.01 1.12
N SER A 340 -3.47 -4.68 1.01
CA SER A 340 -4.75 -3.97 1.03
C SER A 340 -5.36 -3.97 -0.38
N LEU A 341 -5.79 -5.14 -0.84
CA LEU A 341 -6.09 -5.34 -2.27
C LEU A 341 -7.38 -4.67 -2.71
N TRP A 342 -8.37 -4.49 -1.81
CA TRP A 342 -9.63 -3.79 -2.11
C TRP A 342 -9.38 -2.35 -2.57
N ASP A 343 -8.36 -1.72 -1.99
CA ASP A 343 -7.95 -0.36 -2.31
C ASP A 343 -7.03 -0.35 -3.53
N THR A 344 -5.96 -1.13 -3.47
CA THR A 344 -4.78 -1.00 -4.31
C THR A 344 -4.96 -1.50 -5.76
N TYR A 345 -5.98 -2.32 -6.06
CA TYR A 345 -6.24 -2.75 -7.44
C TYR A 345 -6.63 -1.59 -8.36
N ARG A 346 -7.08 -0.46 -7.79
CA ARG A 346 -7.69 0.67 -8.52
C ARG A 346 -6.68 1.63 -9.14
N ALA A 347 -5.52 1.84 -8.50
CA ALA A 347 -4.46 2.70 -9.03
C ALA A 347 -3.05 2.17 -8.75
N LEU A 348 -2.77 1.65 -7.55
CA LEU A 348 -1.41 1.25 -7.16
C LEU A 348 -0.88 0.09 -8.02
N HIS A 349 -1.65 -0.99 -8.15
CA HIS A 349 -1.25 -2.11 -9.00
C HIS A 349 -1.15 -1.73 -10.48
N PRO A 350 -2.08 -0.96 -11.08
CA PRO A 350 -1.89 -0.38 -12.40
C PRO A 350 -0.59 0.43 -12.55
N LEU A 351 -0.25 1.29 -11.57
CA LEU A 351 1.01 2.04 -11.58
C LEU A 351 2.22 1.11 -11.57
N TYR A 352 2.20 0.07 -10.73
CA TYR A 352 3.28 -0.91 -10.65
C TYR A 352 3.51 -1.66 -11.98
N THR A 353 2.46 -1.96 -12.73
CA THR A 353 2.59 -2.59 -14.05
C THR A 353 3.35 -1.70 -15.05
N LEU A 354 3.37 -0.39 -14.84
CA LEU A 354 4.09 0.56 -15.69
C LEU A 354 5.57 0.66 -15.30
N VAL A 355 5.87 0.84 -14.00
CA VAL A 355 7.22 1.26 -13.56
C VAL A 355 7.95 0.28 -12.65
N MET A 356 7.29 -0.81 -12.21
CA MET A 356 7.88 -1.83 -11.31
C MET A 356 7.75 -3.25 -11.87
N ARG A 357 7.82 -3.41 -13.17
CA ARG A 357 7.65 -4.70 -13.86
C ARG A 357 8.67 -5.77 -13.42
N ASP A 358 9.83 -5.36 -13.00
CA ASP A 358 10.90 -6.21 -12.45
C ASP A 358 10.51 -6.89 -11.12
N ARG A 359 9.56 -6.31 -10.36
CA ARG A 359 9.05 -6.88 -9.09
C ARG A 359 7.79 -7.76 -9.28
N MET A 360 7.16 -7.73 -10.45
CA MET A 360 5.94 -8.50 -10.69
C MET A 360 6.09 -10.02 -10.52
N PRO A 361 7.25 -10.65 -10.78
CA PRO A 361 7.44 -12.07 -10.46
C PRO A 361 7.23 -12.40 -8.98
N ASP A 362 7.70 -11.54 -8.05
CA ASP A 362 7.50 -11.74 -6.61
C ASP A 362 6.02 -11.61 -6.23
N PHE A 363 5.31 -10.63 -6.81
CA PHE A 363 3.87 -10.44 -6.61
C PHE A 363 3.08 -11.68 -7.08
N ILE A 364 3.34 -12.14 -8.29
CA ILE A 364 2.67 -13.33 -8.86
C ILE A 364 2.95 -14.55 -7.99
N ASN A 365 4.21 -14.80 -7.63
CA ASN A 365 4.57 -15.96 -6.84
C ASN A 365 3.93 -15.92 -5.45
N THR A 366 3.90 -14.76 -4.79
CA THR A 366 3.25 -14.60 -3.48
C THR A 366 1.75 -14.85 -3.57
N LEU A 367 1.03 -14.27 -4.54
CA LEU A 367 -0.40 -14.50 -4.70
C LEU A 367 -0.72 -15.98 -4.99
N LEU A 368 0.11 -16.64 -5.78
CA LEU A 368 -0.04 -18.08 -6.07
C LEU A 368 0.29 -18.95 -4.86
N SER A 369 1.31 -18.59 -4.05
CA SER A 369 1.62 -19.27 -2.79
C SER A 369 0.46 -19.17 -1.81
N ILE A 370 -0.05 -17.97 -1.55
CA ILE A 370 -1.20 -17.75 -0.67
C ILE A 370 -2.39 -18.60 -1.14
N THR A 371 -2.65 -18.65 -2.46
CA THR A 371 -3.72 -19.50 -3.00
C THR A 371 -3.50 -21.00 -2.73
N GLN A 372 -2.26 -21.48 -2.76
CA GLN A 372 -1.94 -22.87 -2.44
C GLN A 372 -2.08 -23.16 -0.94
N GLU A 373 -1.78 -22.20 -0.10
CA GLU A 373 -1.75 -22.30 1.35
C GLU A 373 -3.15 -22.23 1.97
N GLN A 374 -3.99 -21.28 1.53
CA GLN A 374 -5.33 -21.08 2.09
C GLN A 374 -6.49 -21.51 1.17
N GLY A 375 -6.19 -21.90 -0.08
CA GLY A 375 -7.20 -22.40 -1.03
C GLY A 375 -7.73 -21.37 -2.02
N GLU A 376 -7.53 -20.07 -1.78
CA GLU A 376 -7.99 -18.96 -2.62
C GLU A 376 -7.04 -17.76 -2.56
N LEU A 377 -7.21 -16.81 -3.47
CA LEU A 377 -6.49 -15.54 -3.46
C LEU A 377 -6.83 -14.70 -2.22
N PRO A 378 -5.91 -13.85 -1.73
CA PRO A 378 -6.15 -13.04 -0.55
C PRO A 378 -7.17 -11.92 -0.80
N VAL A 379 -7.83 -11.51 0.28
CA VAL A 379 -8.64 -10.28 0.35
C VAL A 379 -7.84 -9.17 1.04
N TRP A 380 -7.38 -9.42 2.26
CA TRP A 380 -6.48 -8.56 3.01
C TRP A 380 -5.49 -9.40 3.82
N HIS A 381 -4.25 -9.47 3.39
CA HIS A 381 -3.26 -10.36 3.99
C HIS A 381 -2.22 -9.59 4.80
N LEU A 382 -2.07 -9.92 6.07
CA LEU A 382 -1.10 -9.31 7.00
C LEU A 382 -0.33 -10.38 7.77
N THR A 383 1.00 -10.34 7.71
CA THR A 383 1.94 -11.18 8.51
C THR A 383 1.62 -12.68 8.51
N GLY A 384 1.30 -13.23 7.35
CA GLY A 384 0.92 -14.64 7.21
C GLY A 384 -0.52 -14.95 7.64
N ASN A 385 -1.39 -13.95 7.73
CA ASN A 385 -2.81 -14.12 8.07
C ASN A 385 -3.69 -13.53 6.98
N GLU A 386 -4.78 -14.20 6.68
CA GLU A 386 -5.89 -13.61 5.93
C GLU A 386 -6.86 -12.99 6.93
N ILE A 387 -7.12 -11.69 6.76
CA ILE A 387 -7.95 -10.93 7.72
C ILE A 387 -9.43 -10.96 7.32
N TRP A 388 -9.73 -11.19 6.03
CA TRP A 388 -11.07 -11.09 5.46
C TRP A 388 -11.72 -9.70 5.64
N CYS A 389 -10.93 -8.68 5.85
CA CYS A 389 -11.40 -7.31 5.85
C CYS A 389 -11.80 -6.90 4.44
N MET A 390 -12.81 -6.08 4.30
CA MET A 390 -13.37 -5.61 3.03
C MET A 390 -14.14 -6.64 2.22
N VAL A 391 -14.88 -6.15 1.25
CA VAL A 391 -15.79 -6.93 0.40
C VAL A 391 -15.15 -7.32 -0.93
N GLY A 392 -15.73 -8.27 -1.62
CA GLY A 392 -15.28 -8.66 -2.97
C GLY A 392 -14.24 -9.77 -3.01
N CYS A 393 -13.61 -9.89 -4.18
CA CYS A 393 -12.46 -10.74 -4.46
C CYS A 393 -11.35 -9.86 -5.08
N PRO A 394 -10.74 -8.94 -4.32
CA PRO A 394 -9.95 -7.84 -4.89
C PRO A 394 -8.61 -8.28 -5.50
N ALA A 395 -8.07 -9.44 -5.14
CA ALA A 395 -6.89 -9.99 -5.81
C ALA A 395 -7.20 -10.49 -7.24
N VAL A 396 -8.47 -10.78 -7.55
CA VAL A 396 -8.88 -11.22 -8.89
C VAL A 396 -8.60 -10.16 -9.95
N PRO A 397 -9.06 -8.89 -9.82
CA PRO A 397 -8.71 -7.85 -10.80
C PRO A 397 -7.20 -7.60 -10.88
N VAL A 398 -6.43 -7.71 -9.79
CA VAL A 398 -4.97 -7.58 -9.83
C VAL A 398 -4.34 -8.67 -10.70
N LEU A 399 -4.62 -9.93 -10.43
CA LEU A 399 -4.01 -11.04 -11.16
C LEU A 399 -4.52 -11.12 -12.61
N ALA A 400 -5.79 -10.76 -12.85
CA ALA A 400 -6.38 -10.65 -14.18
C ALA A 400 -5.70 -9.55 -15.01
N ASP A 401 -5.41 -8.40 -14.42
CA ASP A 401 -4.69 -7.29 -15.06
C ASP A 401 -3.28 -7.72 -15.52
N LEU A 402 -2.57 -8.46 -14.64
CA LEU A 402 -1.27 -9.03 -15.00
C LEU A 402 -1.33 -10.06 -16.15
N ILE A 403 -2.42 -10.83 -16.24
CA ILE A 403 -2.65 -11.74 -17.36
C ILE A 403 -2.90 -10.96 -18.66
N VAL A 404 -3.84 -10.00 -18.65
CA VAL A 404 -4.23 -9.20 -19.82
C VAL A 404 -3.06 -8.40 -20.37
N LYS A 405 -2.24 -7.82 -19.50
CA LYS A 405 -1.02 -7.07 -19.85
C LYS A 405 0.15 -7.98 -20.27
N GLY A 406 -0.02 -9.31 -20.25
CA GLY A 406 1.00 -10.27 -20.66
C GLY A 406 2.20 -10.35 -19.70
N ILE A 407 2.04 -9.91 -18.44
CA ILE A 407 3.09 -9.90 -17.42
C ILE A 407 3.25 -11.29 -16.80
N VAL A 408 2.13 -12.03 -16.62
CA VAL A 408 2.20 -13.42 -16.13
C VAL A 408 2.94 -14.30 -17.13
N PRO A 409 4.06 -14.95 -16.73
CA PRO A 409 4.82 -15.82 -17.60
C PRO A 409 3.98 -16.94 -18.18
N PRO A 410 4.18 -17.38 -19.44
CA PRO A 410 3.38 -18.42 -20.08
C PRO A 410 3.21 -19.69 -19.22
N ARG A 411 4.27 -20.13 -18.52
CA ARG A 411 4.25 -21.31 -17.63
C ARG A 411 3.35 -21.18 -16.42
N GLN A 412 3.01 -19.96 -15.99
CA GLN A 412 2.20 -19.68 -14.79
C GLN A 412 0.77 -19.26 -15.14
N ARG A 413 0.42 -19.03 -16.42
CA ARG A 413 -0.90 -18.53 -16.82
C ARG A 413 -2.04 -19.45 -16.39
N ALA A 414 -1.86 -20.78 -16.55
CA ALA A 414 -2.86 -21.74 -16.13
C ALA A 414 -3.07 -21.74 -14.61
N SER A 415 -2.00 -21.68 -13.82
CA SER A 415 -2.08 -21.59 -12.36
C SER A 415 -2.68 -20.25 -11.90
N ALA A 416 -2.35 -19.14 -12.56
CA ALA A 416 -2.92 -17.84 -12.26
C ALA A 416 -4.43 -17.79 -12.55
N PHE A 417 -4.88 -18.32 -13.68
CA PHE A 417 -6.31 -18.39 -13.96
C PHE A 417 -7.04 -19.38 -13.04
N SER A 418 -6.42 -20.50 -12.69
CA SER A 418 -6.96 -21.42 -11.69
C SER A 418 -7.12 -20.78 -10.31
N ALA A 419 -6.19 -19.92 -9.89
CA ALA A 419 -6.30 -19.15 -8.64
C ALA A 419 -7.49 -18.17 -8.68
N ILE A 420 -7.69 -17.46 -9.79
CA ILE A 420 -8.86 -16.61 -10.03
C ILE A 420 -10.15 -17.43 -9.93
N ALA A 421 -10.23 -18.54 -10.66
CA ALA A 421 -11.43 -19.39 -10.70
C ALA A 421 -11.78 -19.95 -9.31
N LYS A 422 -10.78 -20.45 -8.55
CA LYS A 422 -10.99 -20.94 -7.17
C LYS A 422 -11.58 -19.85 -6.28
N SER A 423 -11.06 -18.64 -6.35
CA SER A 423 -11.52 -17.51 -5.53
C SER A 423 -12.96 -17.11 -5.85
N LEU A 424 -13.39 -17.20 -7.11
CA LEU A 424 -14.76 -16.94 -7.53
C LEU A 424 -15.73 -18.10 -7.28
N MET A 425 -15.24 -19.28 -6.91
CA MET A 425 -16.04 -20.49 -6.64
C MET A 425 -16.15 -20.83 -5.15
N ARG A 426 -15.60 -19.99 -4.26
CA ARG A 426 -15.74 -20.25 -2.81
C ARG A 426 -17.21 -20.24 -2.39
N ASP A 427 -17.52 -20.98 -1.31
CA ASP A 427 -18.88 -21.19 -0.81
C ASP A 427 -19.27 -20.27 0.36
N THR A 428 -18.53 -19.21 0.58
CA THR A 428 -18.72 -18.26 1.68
C THR A 428 -18.93 -16.83 1.19
N ARG A 429 -19.24 -15.92 2.12
CA ARG A 429 -19.33 -14.47 1.94
C ARG A 429 -20.30 -14.04 0.82
N GLY A 430 -21.39 -14.78 0.63
CA GLY A 430 -22.43 -14.46 -0.35
C GLY A 430 -22.08 -14.80 -1.80
N LEU A 431 -20.86 -15.26 -2.09
CA LEU A 431 -20.42 -15.52 -3.46
C LEU A 431 -21.23 -16.60 -4.22
N PRO A 432 -21.75 -17.68 -3.59
CA PRO A 432 -22.65 -18.62 -4.28
C PRO A 432 -23.90 -17.97 -4.89
N TYR A 433 -24.37 -16.86 -4.31
CA TYR A 433 -25.51 -16.13 -4.85
C TYR A 433 -25.18 -15.39 -6.16
N MET A 434 -23.91 -15.01 -6.38
CA MET A 434 -23.49 -14.44 -7.65
C MET A 434 -23.68 -15.42 -8.81
N TRP A 435 -23.41 -16.70 -8.58
CA TRP A 435 -23.62 -17.75 -9.58
C TRP A 435 -25.10 -18.08 -9.80
N SER A 436 -25.91 -18.09 -8.74
CA SER A 436 -27.31 -18.50 -8.79
C SER A 436 -28.26 -17.34 -9.09
N HIS A 437 -28.01 -16.14 -8.55
CA HIS A 437 -28.91 -14.98 -8.65
C HIS A 437 -28.26 -13.81 -9.43
N GLY A 438 -26.92 -13.78 -9.55
CA GLY A 438 -26.16 -12.68 -10.12
C GLY A 438 -25.98 -11.49 -9.16
N TYR A 439 -26.39 -11.61 -7.91
CA TYR A 439 -26.21 -10.64 -6.83
C TYR A 439 -26.31 -11.33 -5.48
N VAL A 440 -25.84 -10.70 -4.41
CA VAL A 440 -25.99 -11.15 -3.02
C VAL A 440 -27.31 -10.61 -2.49
N PRO A 441 -28.28 -11.46 -2.13
CA PRO A 441 -29.56 -11.01 -1.59
C PRO A 441 -29.41 -10.32 -0.23
N ALA A 442 -30.24 -9.32 0.03
CA ALA A 442 -30.20 -8.54 1.27
C ALA A 442 -30.95 -9.19 2.45
N ASP A 443 -31.66 -10.27 2.20
CA ASP A 443 -32.41 -11.07 3.18
C ASP A 443 -31.68 -12.39 3.56
N VAL A 444 -30.41 -12.52 3.17
CA VAL A 444 -29.49 -13.54 3.67
C VAL A 444 -28.56 -12.91 4.71
N ASP A 445 -28.04 -13.74 5.62
CA ASP A 445 -27.20 -13.25 6.74
C ASP A 445 -25.75 -12.99 6.29
N GLU A 446 -25.57 -12.04 5.34
CA GLU A 446 -24.26 -11.71 4.78
C GLU A 446 -23.88 -10.23 5.00
N GLY A 447 -24.83 -9.33 5.20
CA GLY A 447 -24.60 -7.87 5.23
C GLY A 447 -24.02 -7.33 3.93
N GLU A 448 -23.92 -6.02 3.80
CA GLU A 448 -23.22 -5.31 2.71
C GLU A 448 -23.62 -5.78 1.29
N SER A 449 -24.88 -6.14 1.13
CA SER A 449 -25.38 -6.87 -0.05
C SER A 449 -25.12 -6.15 -1.37
N VAL A 450 -25.26 -4.82 -1.42
CA VAL A 450 -25.03 -4.02 -2.62
C VAL A 450 -23.54 -3.94 -2.92
N SER A 451 -22.73 -3.58 -1.92
CA SER A 451 -21.27 -3.48 -2.09
C SER A 451 -20.64 -4.80 -2.51
N LYS A 452 -21.00 -5.91 -1.84
CA LYS A 452 -20.54 -7.27 -2.22
C LYS A 452 -20.92 -7.60 -3.65
N SER A 453 -22.17 -7.35 -4.04
CA SER A 453 -22.65 -7.66 -5.40
C SER A 453 -21.88 -6.90 -6.47
N LEU A 454 -21.61 -5.61 -6.25
CA LEU A 454 -20.91 -4.75 -7.20
C LEU A 454 -19.42 -5.13 -7.31
N GLU A 455 -18.74 -5.34 -6.17
CA GLU A 455 -17.34 -5.77 -6.15
C GLU A 455 -17.16 -7.18 -6.74
N TYR A 456 -18.10 -8.09 -6.51
CA TYR A 456 -18.09 -9.38 -7.18
C TYR A 456 -18.34 -9.25 -8.68
N SER A 457 -19.31 -8.43 -9.12
CA SER A 457 -19.52 -8.18 -10.55
C SER A 457 -18.27 -7.67 -11.24
N LEU A 458 -17.54 -6.77 -10.57
CA LEU A 458 -16.25 -6.26 -11.04
C LEU A 458 -15.21 -7.39 -11.14
N ALA A 459 -15.10 -8.24 -10.12
CA ALA A 459 -14.15 -9.37 -10.12
C ALA A 459 -14.47 -10.38 -11.22
N PHE A 460 -15.76 -10.69 -11.44
CA PHE A 460 -16.22 -11.54 -12.56
C PHE A 460 -15.88 -10.91 -13.92
N GLY A 461 -16.06 -9.59 -14.06
CA GLY A 461 -15.69 -8.85 -15.28
C GLY A 461 -14.19 -8.91 -15.56
N ALA A 462 -13.36 -8.68 -14.56
CA ALA A 462 -11.91 -8.79 -14.68
C ALA A 462 -11.46 -10.22 -15.03
N ALA A 463 -12.05 -11.23 -14.38
CA ALA A 463 -11.79 -12.64 -14.69
C ALA A 463 -12.22 -13.00 -16.13
N GLN A 464 -13.33 -12.45 -16.63
CA GLN A 464 -13.79 -12.60 -18.00
C GLN A 464 -12.79 -12.06 -19.02
N GLN A 465 -12.18 -10.88 -18.73
CA GLN A 465 -11.12 -10.31 -19.58
C GLN A 465 -9.88 -11.22 -19.58
N ALA A 466 -9.48 -11.75 -18.42
CA ALA A 466 -8.35 -12.68 -18.34
C ALA A 466 -8.62 -13.98 -19.10
N ALA A 467 -9.81 -14.56 -18.97
CA ALA A 467 -10.23 -15.75 -19.73
C ALA A 467 -10.18 -15.50 -21.23
N SER A 468 -10.69 -14.34 -21.68
CA SER A 468 -10.67 -13.92 -23.09
C SER A 468 -9.24 -13.75 -23.61
N ALA A 469 -8.35 -13.13 -22.83
CA ALA A 469 -6.94 -12.95 -23.20
C ALA A 469 -6.18 -14.28 -23.31
N LEU A 470 -6.61 -15.31 -22.56
CA LEU A 470 -6.06 -16.68 -22.59
C LEU A 470 -6.74 -17.56 -23.66
N GLY A 471 -7.80 -17.09 -24.32
CA GLY A 471 -8.56 -17.86 -25.30
C GLY A 471 -9.51 -18.89 -24.69
N LEU A 472 -9.83 -18.80 -23.39
CA LEU A 472 -10.72 -19.68 -22.63
C LEU A 472 -12.19 -19.26 -22.84
N LYS A 473 -12.77 -19.62 -23.97
CA LYS A 473 -14.09 -19.11 -24.40
C LYS A 473 -15.23 -19.56 -23.51
N GLU A 474 -15.20 -20.80 -23.04
CA GLU A 474 -16.25 -21.37 -22.17
C GLU A 474 -16.25 -20.70 -20.81
N ASP A 475 -15.05 -20.51 -20.20
CA ASP A 475 -14.91 -19.80 -18.94
C ASP A 475 -15.35 -18.33 -19.07
N SER A 476 -14.93 -17.65 -20.16
CA SER A 476 -15.35 -16.27 -20.42
C SER A 476 -16.88 -16.13 -20.54
N ALA A 477 -17.56 -17.10 -21.19
CA ALA A 477 -19.02 -17.11 -21.28
C ALA A 477 -19.70 -17.39 -19.94
N ALA A 478 -19.16 -18.31 -19.13
CA ALA A 478 -19.70 -18.62 -17.81
C ALA A 478 -19.62 -17.44 -16.83
N LEU A 479 -18.55 -16.64 -16.89
CA LEU A 479 -18.34 -15.47 -16.03
C LEU A 479 -19.24 -14.29 -16.36
N GLN A 480 -19.84 -14.24 -17.56
CA GLN A 480 -20.65 -13.11 -18.02
C GLN A 480 -21.85 -12.81 -17.11
N THR A 481 -22.53 -13.85 -16.61
CA THR A 481 -23.72 -13.67 -15.75
C THR A 481 -23.36 -12.88 -14.47
N GLY A 482 -22.27 -13.25 -13.80
CA GLY A 482 -21.79 -12.54 -12.62
C GLY A 482 -21.31 -11.12 -12.96
N ALA A 483 -20.57 -10.96 -14.06
CA ALA A 483 -20.07 -9.66 -14.51
C ALA A 483 -21.19 -8.65 -14.81
N GLN A 484 -22.38 -9.14 -15.20
CA GLN A 484 -23.54 -8.29 -15.46
C GLN A 484 -24.54 -8.22 -14.30
N GLY A 485 -24.20 -8.77 -13.14
CA GLY A 485 -25.07 -8.84 -11.96
C GLY A 485 -25.53 -7.46 -11.46
N TYR A 486 -24.69 -6.44 -11.59
CA TYR A 486 -25.02 -5.06 -11.24
C TYR A 486 -26.31 -4.54 -11.86
N ARG A 487 -26.72 -5.05 -13.05
CA ARG A 487 -27.95 -4.63 -13.74
C ARG A 487 -29.21 -4.97 -12.94
N LYS A 488 -29.15 -6.00 -12.09
CA LYS A 488 -30.27 -6.42 -11.25
C LYS A 488 -30.46 -5.55 -10.03
N LEU A 489 -29.44 -4.80 -9.65
CA LEU A 489 -29.49 -3.89 -8.49
C LEU A 489 -29.92 -2.48 -8.89
N PHE A 490 -29.90 -2.13 -10.18
CA PHE A 490 -30.19 -0.78 -10.63
C PHE A 490 -31.69 -0.51 -10.62
N ASP A 491 -32.12 0.45 -9.80
CA ASP A 491 -33.46 1.00 -9.79
C ASP A 491 -33.55 2.17 -10.78
N ALA A 492 -34.38 2.01 -11.83
CA ALA A 492 -34.49 2.98 -12.91
C ALA A 492 -35.29 4.25 -12.52
N ASP A 493 -36.13 4.17 -11.50
CA ASP A 493 -36.93 5.31 -11.03
C ASP A 493 -36.08 6.21 -10.11
N LEU A 494 -35.28 5.60 -9.21
CA LEU A 494 -34.42 6.30 -8.24
C LEU A 494 -33.01 6.58 -8.80
N ASN A 495 -32.56 5.82 -9.79
CA ASN A 495 -31.21 5.86 -10.37
C ASN A 495 -30.08 5.54 -9.36
N TYR A 496 -30.30 4.50 -8.54
CA TYR A 496 -29.31 3.96 -7.60
C TYR A 496 -29.18 2.44 -7.74
N MET A 497 -28.08 1.90 -7.24
CA MET A 497 -27.91 0.47 -7.01
C MET A 497 -28.53 0.17 -5.64
N LEU A 498 -29.61 -0.60 -5.60
CA LEU A 498 -30.38 -0.85 -4.40
C LEU A 498 -30.40 -2.32 -4.02
N PRO A 499 -30.57 -2.65 -2.72
CA PRO A 499 -30.60 -4.03 -2.26
C PRO A 499 -31.88 -4.76 -2.70
N HIS A 500 -31.72 -6.01 -3.14
CA HIS A 500 -32.81 -6.90 -3.53
C HIS A 500 -32.84 -8.13 -2.64
N GLN A 501 -34.06 -8.68 -2.43
CA GLN A 501 -34.26 -9.94 -1.70
C GLN A 501 -34.00 -11.14 -2.59
N LYS A 502 -33.95 -12.34 -1.99
CA LYS A 502 -33.67 -13.59 -2.71
C LYS A 502 -34.73 -13.93 -3.76
N ASP A 503 -35.95 -13.50 -3.58
CA ASP A 503 -37.02 -13.68 -4.56
C ASP A 503 -36.99 -12.69 -5.73
N GLY A 504 -36.05 -11.79 -5.74
CA GLY A 504 -35.85 -10.76 -6.76
C GLY A 504 -36.62 -9.44 -6.49
N SER A 505 -37.41 -9.37 -5.41
CA SER A 505 -38.09 -8.12 -5.03
C SER A 505 -37.12 -7.12 -4.40
N PRO A 506 -37.33 -5.81 -4.61
CA PRO A 506 -36.56 -4.79 -3.88
C PRO A 506 -36.72 -4.93 -2.36
N LYS A 507 -35.65 -4.72 -1.60
CA LYS A 507 -35.73 -4.61 -0.14
C LYS A 507 -36.54 -3.38 0.24
N PRO A 508 -37.56 -3.49 1.11
CA PRO A 508 -38.31 -2.32 1.56
C PRO A 508 -37.43 -1.31 2.28
N MET A 509 -37.45 -0.06 1.85
CA MET A 509 -36.69 1.05 2.42
C MET A 509 -37.63 2.27 2.63
N PRO A 510 -38.51 2.26 3.65
CA PRO A 510 -39.55 3.31 3.83
C PRO A 510 -38.94 4.71 4.03
N ASP A 511 -37.75 4.80 4.62
CA ASP A 511 -37.04 6.05 4.93
C ASP A 511 -35.80 6.23 4.04
N PHE A 512 -35.91 5.82 2.77
CA PHE A 512 -34.75 5.88 1.86
C PHE A 512 -34.19 7.29 1.73
N ASN A 513 -32.95 7.46 2.17
CA ASN A 513 -32.17 8.67 1.95
C ASN A 513 -30.82 8.28 1.31
N PRO A 514 -30.55 8.72 0.08
CA PRO A 514 -29.31 8.30 -0.61
C PRO A 514 -28.03 8.88 -0.01
N CYS A 515 -28.12 9.84 0.91
CA CYS A 515 -26.99 10.38 1.67
C CYS A 515 -26.67 9.57 2.94
N HIS A 516 -27.49 8.56 3.27
CA HIS A 516 -27.29 7.75 4.46
C HIS A 516 -26.62 6.43 4.11
N GLN A 517 -25.56 6.11 4.85
CA GLN A 517 -25.01 4.77 4.86
C GLN A 517 -26.00 3.81 5.55
N THR A 518 -26.18 2.63 4.99
CA THR A 518 -26.95 1.53 5.59
C THR A 518 -26.09 0.26 5.62
N ALA A 519 -26.58 -0.78 6.29
CA ALA A 519 -25.89 -2.07 6.37
C ALA A 519 -25.70 -2.80 5.01
N ASP A 520 -26.26 -2.30 3.93
CA ASP A 520 -26.09 -2.85 2.59
C ASP A 520 -24.88 -2.27 1.83
N TYR A 521 -24.24 -1.23 2.38
CA TYR A 521 -23.11 -0.51 1.76
C TYR A 521 -21.91 -0.48 2.69
N THR A 522 -20.77 -0.92 2.17
CA THR A 522 -19.47 -0.86 2.87
C THR A 522 -18.91 0.54 2.78
N GLU A 523 -18.67 1.20 3.90
CA GLU A 523 -17.99 2.51 3.97
C GLU A 523 -18.45 3.49 2.90
N GLY A 524 -19.75 3.54 2.66
CA GLY A 524 -20.31 4.37 1.58
C GLY A 524 -21.83 4.47 1.62
N THR A 525 -22.36 5.25 0.71
CA THR A 525 -23.78 5.52 0.56
C THR A 525 -24.28 5.11 -0.83
N PRO A 526 -25.60 5.04 -1.06
CA PRO A 526 -26.14 4.84 -2.39
C PRO A 526 -25.58 5.78 -3.46
N TRP A 527 -25.22 7.02 -3.09
CA TRP A 527 -24.60 7.97 -4.01
C TRP A 527 -23.26 7.50 -4.55
N GLN A 528 -22.36 7.00 -3.68
CA GLN A 528 -21.02 6.56 -4.10
C GLN A 528 -21.09 5.25 -4.86
N TYR A 529 -21.90 4.29 -4.38
CA TYR A 529 -22.01 2.96 -4.98
C TYR A 529 -22.79 2.91 -6.30
N ALA A 530 -23.57 3.95 -6.65
CA ALA A 530 -24.27 4.03 -7.94
C ALA A 530 -23.34 3.92 -9.16
N TRP A 531 -22.03 4.15 -8.98
CA TRP A 531 -21.04 4.25 -10.05
C TRP A 531 -20.04 3.08 -10.06
N LEU A 532 -20.12 2.15 -9.09
CA LEU A 532 -19.12 1.08 -8.95
C LEU A 532 -19.33 -0.05 -9.99
N VAL A 533 -19.24 0.33 -11.24
CA VAL A 533 -19.30 -0.56 -12.43
C VAL A 533 -18.15 -0.22 -13.40
N PRO A 534 -16.89 -0.09 -12.92
CA PRO A 534 -15.80 0.32 -13.80
C PRO A 534 -15.46 -0.74 -14.86
N HIS A 535 -15.80 -2.01 -14.64
CA HIS A 535 -15.57 -3.11 -15.58
C HIS A 535 -16.52 -3.11 -16.81
N ASP A 536 -17.62 -2.36 -16.75
CA ASP A 536 -18.61 -2.24 -17.84
C ASP A 536 -19.23 -0.84 -17.87
N VAL A 537 -18.40 0.19 -18.09
CA VAL A 537 -18.85 1.60 -18.09
C VAL A 537 -19.92 1.84 -19.16
N GLN A 538 -19.81 1.22 -20.35
CA GLN A 538 -20.82 1.35 -21.38
C GLN A 538 -22.15 0.69 -20.98
N GLY A 539 -22.08 -0.44 -20.29
CA GLY A 539 -23.25 -1.09 -19.72
C GLY A 539 -23.94 -0.24 -18.65
N LEU A 540 -23.15 0.43 -17.80
CA LEU A 540 -23.67 1.39 -16.80
C LEU A 540 -24.37 2.58 -17.47
N ILE A 541 -23.76 3.18 -18.50
CA ILE A 541 -24.38 4.26 -19.27
C ILE A 541 -25.70 3.79 -19.90
N GLY A 542 -25.74 2.56 -20.39
CA GLY A 542 -26.92 1.94 -21.00
C GLY A 542 -28.09 1.66 -20.04
N LEU A 543 -27.92 1.78 -18.74
CA LEU A 543 -29.01 1.67 -17.75
C LEU A 543 -29.88 2.95 -17.73
N TYR A 544 -29.35 4.05 -18.18
CA TYR A 544 -30.07 5.34 -18.24
C TYR A 544 -30.80 5.51 -19.58
N PRO A 545 -31.96 6.16 -19.59
CA PRO A 545 -32.77 6.31 -20.81
C PRO A 545 -32.05 7.08 -21.93
N THR A 546 -31.12 7.93 -21.59
CA THR A 546 -30.27 8.67 -22.54
C THR A 546 -28.90 8.95 -21.94
N GLN A 547 -27.90 9.13 -22.78
CA GLN A 547 -26.58 9.59 -22.35
C GLN A 547 -26.64 10.92 -21.56
N GLN A 548 -27.56 11.84 -21.95
CA GLN A 548 -27.74 13.09 -21.21
C GLN A 548 -28.31 12.86 -19.81
N ALA A 549 -29.19 11.88 -19.62
CA ALA A 549 -29.71 11.52 -18.28
C ALA A 549 -28.57 11.00 -17.37
N PHE A 550 -27.68 10.14 -17.92
CA PHE A 550 -26.48 9.71 -17.22
C PHE A 550 -25.59 10.90 -16.83
N ILE A 551 -25.30 11.82 -17.78
CA ILE A 551 -24.47 13.00 -17.50
C ILE A 551 -25.09 13.87 -16.40
N THR A 552 -26.42 14.13 -16.47
CA THR A 552 -27.11 14.93 -15.47
C THR A 552 -27.04 14.28 -14.10
N ARG A 553 -27.20 12.96 -14.04
CA ARG A 553 -27.08 12.20 -12.79
C ARG A 553 -25.66 12.23 -12.22
N LEU A 554 -24.64 12.08 -13.08
CA LEU A 554 -23.25 12.18 -12.68
C LEU A 554 -22.88 13.60 -12.19
N ASP A 555 -23.38 14.64 -12.86
CA ASP A 555 -23.21 16.02 -12.40
C ASP A 555 -23.82 16.24 -11.01
N SER A 556 -24.97 15.63 -10.71
CA SER A 556 -25.66 15.80 -9.44
C SER A 556 -24.89 15.20 -8.26
N LEU A 557 -24.05 14.17 -8.47
CA LEU A 557 -23.19 13.63 -7.43
C LEU A 557 -22.25 14.70 -6.83
N PHE A 558 -21.65 15.51 -7.70
CA PHE A 558 -20.69 16.55 -7.30
C PHE A 558 -21.36 17.86 -6.82
N LEU A 559 -22.69 17.97 -6.97
CA LEU A 559 -23.49 19.15 -6.58
C LEU A 559 -24.42 18.90 -5.41
N ALA A 560 -24.60 17.64 -5.01
CA ALA A 560 -25.46 17.26 -3.88
C ALA A 560 -24.91 17.84 -2.56
N SER A 561 -25.77 17.89 -1.52
CA SER A 561 -25.31 18.22 -0.16
C SER A 561 -24.27 17.18 0.30
N ALA A 562 -23.22 17.63 0.98
CA ALA A 562 -22.21 16.77 1.59
C ALA A 562 -22.64 16.19 2.96
N GLU A 563 -23.91 16.31 3.33
CA GLU A 563 -24.45 15.77 4.58
C GLU A 563 -24.49 14.24 4.55
N LEU A 564 -24.10 13.64 5.67
CA LEU A 564 -24.15 12.21 5.95
C LEU A 564 -24.96 11.97 7.22
N ASN A 565 -25.40 10.73 7.46
CA ASN A 565 -25.98 10.37 8.76
C ASN A 565 -24.92 10.41 9.88
N ALA A 566 -25.34 10.61 11.11
CA ALA A 566 -24.43 10.84 12.25
C ALA A 566 -23.53 9.63 12.59
N ASP A 567 -23.95 8.44 12.21
CA ASP A 567 -23.28 7.15 12.39
C ASP A 567 -22.64 6.62 11.08
N ALA A 568 -22.46 7.50 10.09
CA ALA A 568 -21.72 7.15 8.88
C ALA A 568 -20.26 6.78 9.21
N ASN A 569 -19.71 5.84 8.44
CA ASN A 569 -18.34 5.40 8.61
C ASN A 569 -17.37 6.59 8.45
N PRO A 570 -16.37 6.73 9.36
CA PRO A 570 -15.38 7.81 9.31
C PRO A 570 -14.53 7.81 8.03
N ASP A 571 -14.45 6.69 7.30
CA ASP A 571 -13.71 6.60 6.04
C ASP A 571 -14.38 7.39 4.89
N ILE A 572 -15.66 7.80 5.03
CA ILE A 572 -16.34 8.63 4.03
C ILE A 572 -15.85 10.09 4.16
N THR A 573 -14.70 10.39 3.62
CA THR A 573 -13.99 11.67 3.72
C THR A 573 -13.72 12.31 2.36
N GLY A 574 -13.15 13.53 2.34
CA GLY A 574 -12.77 14.21 1.10
C GLY A 574 -13.95 14.53 0.18
N LEU A 575 -15.09 14.95 0.76
CA LEU A 575 -16.34 15.12 0.03
C LEU A 575 -16.31 16.33 -0.93
N ILE A 576 -16.76 16.09 -2.17
CA ILE A 576 -17.14 17.10 -3.16
C ILE A 576 -18.59 16.78 -3.57
N GLY A 577 -19.57 17.45 -2.98
CA GLY A 577 -20.94 16.95 -3.00
C GLY A 577 -21.04 15.61 -2.25
N GLN A 578 -21.58 14.60 -2.90
CA GLN A 578 -21.60 13.22 -2.38
C GLN A 578 -20.47 12.33 -2.95
N TYR A 579 -19.58 12.89 -3.74
CA TYR A 579 -18.33 12.20 -4.13
C TYR A 579 -17.35 12.20 -2.96
N ALA A 580 -17.01 11.03 -2.46
CA ALA A 580 -16.03 10.83 -1.40
C ALA A 580 -14.69 10.40 -2.01
N HIS A 581 -13.69 11.29 -1.98
CA HIS A 581 -12.36 10.97 -2.51
C HIS A 581 -11.53 10.15 -1.52
N GLY A 582 -11.78 10.32 -0.24
CA GLY A 582 -11.08 9.62 0.83
C GLY A 582 -11.46 8.14 0.96
N ASN A 583 -12.35 7.63 0.09
CA ASN A 583 -12.65 6.20 0.01
C ASN A 583 -12.62 5.71 -1.45
N GLU A 584 -12.00 4.57 -1.68
CA GLU A 584 -11.50 4.08 -2.96
C GLU A 584 -12.58 3.72 -3.99
N PRO A 585 -13.78 3.25 -3.64
CA PRO A 585 -14.83 2.97 -4.62
C PRO A 585 -15.17 4.16 -5.53
N GLY A 586 -14.85 5.40 -5.08
CA GLY A 586 -15.07 6.64 -5.82
C GLY A 586 -13.99 6.98 -6.86
N HIS A 587 -12.79 6.44 -6.79
CA HIS A 587 -11.59 6.94 -7.47
C HIS A 587 -11.69 7.00 -9.00
N HIS A 588 -12.47 6.15 -9.64
CA HIS A 588 -12.69 6.13 -11.09
C HIS A 588 -13.75 7.13 -11.58
N ILE A 589 -14.64 7.60 -10.67
CA ILE A 589 -15.84 8.36 -11.05
C ILE A 589 -15.53 9.65 -11.83
N PRO A 590 -14.53 10.48 -11.47
CA PRO A 590 -14.20 11.69 -12.21
C PRO A 590 -13.83 11.43 -13.68
N TYR A 591 -13.40 10.21 -14.02
CA TYR A 591 -12.99 9.81 -15.37
C TYR A 591 -14.15 9.30 -16.22
N LEU A 592 -15.33 9.05 -15.66
CA LEU A 592 -16.50 8.56 -16.39
C LEU A 592 -16.99 9.55 -17.45
N TYR A 593 -16.71 10.84 -17.30
CA TYR A 593 -17.06 11.85 -18.31
C TYR A 593 -16.33 11.66 -19.66
N ASN A 594 -15.18 10.97 -19.67
CA ASN A 594 -14.48 10.65 -20.92
C ASN A 594 -15.32 9.73 -21.81
N TYR A 595 -16.05 8.78 -21.21
CA TYR A 595 -16.89 7.81 -21.93
C TYR A 595 -18.14 8.41 -22.55
N VAL A 596 -18.49 9.63 -22.16
CA VAL A 596 -19.64 10.40 -22.68
C VAL A 596 -19.22 11.67 -23.43
N GLY A 597 -17.93 11.75 -23.83
CA GLY A 597 -17.41 12.84 -24.66
C GLY A 597 -17.34 14.20 -23.96
N GLN A 598 -17.19 14.22 -22.62
CA GLN A 598 -17.07 15.44 -21.82
C GLN A 598 -15.73 15.51 -21.04
N PRO A 599 -14.56 15.31 -21.67
CA PRO A 599 -13.28 15.23 -20.98
C PRO A 599 -12.90 16.50 -20.21
N TRP A 600 -13.50 17.64 -20.53
CA TRP A 600 -13.27 18.88 -19.77
C TRP A 600 -13.85 18.83 -18.36
N LYS A 601 -14.88 18.03 -18.11
CA LYS A 601 -15.41 17.81 -16.75
C LYS A 601 -14.46 16.94 -15.94
N THR A 602 -13.93 15.86 -16.53
CA THR A 602 -12.82 15.10 -15.97
C THR A 602 -11.65 16.01 -15.61
N ALA A 603 -11.19 16.84 -16.54
CA ALA A 603 -10.06 17.74 -16.32
C ALA A 603 -10.31 18.71 -15.14
N ARG A 604 -11.51 19.29 -15.06
CA ARG A 604 -11.87 20.19 -13.96
C ARG A 604 -11.88 19.50 -12.61
N LEU A 605 -12.56 18.34 -12.52
CA LEU A 605 -12.70 17.60 -11.26
C LEU A 605 -11.37 17.02 -10.78
N VAL A 606 -10.62 16.36 -11.65
CA VAL A 606 -9.30 15.80 -11.32
C VAL A 606 -8.35 16.91 -10.86
N ARG A 607 -8.35 18.08 -11.54
CA ARG A 607 -7.54 19.22 -11.10
C ARG A 607 -7.99 19.77 -9.74
N GLN A 608 -9.30 19.86 -9.49
CA GLN A 608 -9.85 20.27 -8.21
C GLN A 608 -9.40 19.31 -7.11
N ILE A 609 -9.59 18.01 -7.27
CA ILE A 609 -9.20 16.99 -6.30
C ILE A 609 -7.70 17.12 -5.99
N MET A 610 -6.83 17.07 -7.01
CA MET A 610 -5.38 17.17 -6.81
C MET A 610 -4.93 18.45 -6.10
N SER A 611 -5.64 19.57 -6.28
CA SER A 611 -5.23 20.87 -5.71
C SER A 611 -5.84 21.17 -4.36
N THR A 612 -6.92 20.51 -3.96
CA THR A 612 -7.63 20.81 -2.70
C THR A 612 -7.55 19.69 -1.67
N LEU A 613 -7.36 18.43 -2.11
CA LEU A 613 -7.36 17.26 -1.23
C LEU A 613 -5.96 16.64 -1.06
N TYR A 614 -4.94 17.22 -1.71
CA TYR A 614 -3.54 16.81 -1.57
C TYR A 614 -2.66 18.03 -1.34
N THR A 615 -1.91 18.02 -0.25
CA THR A 615 -0.96 19.10 0.09
C THR A 615 0.39 18.53 0.56
N ASP A 616 1.39 19.40 0.74
CA ASP A 616 2.70 19.05 1.30
C ASP A 616 2.77 19.30 2.82
N LYS A 617 1.66 19.05 3.53
CA LYS A 617 1.54 19.28 4.98
C LYS A 617 1.28 17.94 5.70
N PRO A 618 1.47 17.88 7.04
CA PRO A 618 1.13 16.69 7.80
C PRO A 618 -0.32 16.22 7.60
N ASP A 619 -1.28 17.14 7.50
CA ASP A 619 -2.69 16.89 7.18
C ASP A 619 -2.97 16.87 5.66
N GLY A 620 -1.97 16.53 4.87
CA GLY A 620 -1.99 16.66 3.41
C GLY A 620 -2.77 15.59 2.64
N LEU A 621 -3.45 14.69 3.32
CA LEU A 621 -4.33 13.67 2.74
C LEU A 621 -5.73 13.77 3.38
N CYS A 622 -6.76 13.61 2.58
CA CYS A 622 -8.14 13.81 3.03
C CYS A 622 -8.79 12.58 3.65
N GLY A 623 -8.14 11.44 3.65
CA GLY A 623 -8.57 10.15 4.17
C GLY A 623 -7.40 9.21 4.27
N ASN A 624 -7.67 7.95 4.61
CA ASN A 624 -6.67 6.89 4.66
C ASN A 624 -5.77 6.92 3.42
N GLU A 625 -4.48 6.80 3.60
CA GLU A 625 -3.55 6.69 2.49
C GLU A 625 -3.71 5.35 1.76
N ASP A 626 -4.19 4.36 2.49
CA ASP A 626 -4.51 2.99 2.08
C ASP A 626 -3.42 2.32 1.27
N VAL A 627 -2.29 2.21 1.99
CA VAL A 627 -1.16 1.35 1.59
C VAL A 627 -0.65 1.69 0.19
N GLY A 628 -0.67 2.98 -0.16
CA GLY A 628 -0.20 3.50 -1.45
C GLY A 628 -1.29 3.84 -2.46
N GLN A 629 -2.55 3.49 -2.23
CA GLN A 629 -3.61 3.68 -3.23
C GLN A 629 -3.96 5.15 -3.46
N MET A 630 -4.16 5.93 -2.39
CA MET A 630 -4.46 7.35 -2.48
C MET A 630 -3.32 8.10 -3.20
N SER A 631 -2.09 7.77 -2.84
CA SER A 631 -0.88 8.32 -3.46
C SER A 631 -0.74 7.91 -4.93
N ALA A 632 -1.03 6.67 -5.28
CA ALA A 632 -0.97 6.19 -6.67
C ALA A 632 -2.03 6.85 -7.56
N TRP A 633 -3.23 7.11 -7.02
CA TRP A 633 -4.24 7.90 -7.72
C TRP A 633 -3.71 9.29 -8.08
N TYR A 634 -3.07 9.96 -7.11
CA TYR A 634 -2.46 11.27 -7.35
C TYR A 634 -1.35 11.21 -8.40
N ILE A 635 -0.46 10.23 -8.33
CA ILE A 635 0.63 10.05 -9.30
C ILE A 635 0.10 9.84 -10.72
N LEU A 636 -0.81 8.88 -10.92
CA LEU A 636 -1.39 8.62 -12.23
C LEU A 636 -2.14 9.84 -12.77
N SER A 637 -2.94 10.50 -11.93
CA SER A 637 -3.68 11.72 -12.31
C SER A 637 -2.73 12.89 -12.64
N ALA A 638 -1.62 13.04 -11.90
CA ALA A 638 -0.60 14.04 -12.17
C ALA A 638 0.13 13.80 -13.50
N LEU A 639 0.28 12.54 -13.90
CA LEU A 639 0.79 12.14 -15.22
C LEU A 639 -0.26 12.35 -16.35
N GLY A 640 -1.51 12.64 -15.99
CA GLY A 640 -2.62 12.80 -16.93
C GLY A 640 -3.21 11.48 -17.43
N LEU A 641 -3.08 10.41 -16.64
CA LEU A 641 -3.52 9.06 -16.99
C LEU A 641 -4.28 8.42 -15.82
N TYR A 642 -5.23 7.52 -16.11
CA TYR A 642 -5.87 6.69 -15.09
C TYR A 642 -6.48 5.43 -15.71
N GLN A 643 -6.29 4.27 -15.06
CA GLN A 643 -6.93 3.03 -15.49
C GLN A 643 -8.30 2.90 -14.82
N VAL A 644 -9.37 3.15 -15.54
CA VAL A 644 -10.75 3.02 -15.03
C VAL A 644 -11.18 1.57 -15.00
N GLU A 645 -10.98 0.85 -16.10
CA GLU A 645 -11.43 -0.53 -16.26
C GLU A 645 -10.39 -1.50 -15.69
N PRO A 646 -10.72 -2.27 -14.63
CA PRO A 646 -9.84 -3.33 -14.14
C PRO A 646 -9.57 -4.40 -15.21
N ALA A 647 -8.34 -4.90 -15.24
CA ALA A 647 -7.90 -5.88 -16.24
C ALA A 647 -8.11 -5.43 -17.71
N ALA A 648 -7.92 -4.14 -17.97
CA ALA A 648 -7.94 -3.58 -19.31
C ALA A 648 -6.56 -3.08 -19.74
N ASP A 649 -6.35 -3.05 -21.04
CA ASP A 649 -5.09 -2.61 -21.66
C ASP A 649 -5.06 -1.10 -21.94
N ARG A 650 -5.97 -0.30 -21.35
CA ARG A 650 -6.12 1.12 -21.63
C ARG A 650 -6.11 1.98 -20.37
N LEU A 651 -5.50 3.16 -20.48
CA LEU A 651 -5.53 4.21 -19.48
C LEU A 651 -6.23 5.45 -20.06
N GLN A 652 -7.23 5.95 -19.35
CA GLN A 652 -7.97 7.15 -19.72
C GLN A 652 -7.07 8.38 -19.64
N ILE A 653 -7.22 9.30 -20.58
CA ILE A 653 -6.52 10.58 -20.57
C ILE A 653 -7.27 11.56 -19.65
N GLY A 654 -6.55 12.10 -18.67
CA GLY A 654 -7.03 13.14 -17.74
C GLY A 654 -6.40 14.50 -18.03
N THR A 655 -6.02 15.21 -16.97
CA THR A 655 -5.36 16.52 -17.05
C THR A 655 -4.01 16.47 -16.33
N PRO A 656 -2.88 16.50 -17.05
CA PRO A 656 -1.57 16.41 -16.40
C PRO A 656 -1.29 17.63 -15.53
N SER A 657 -0.58 17.44 -14.42
CA SER A 657 0.01 18.52 -13.62
C SER A 657 1.55 18.56 -13.71
N VAL A 658 2.17 17.56 -14.32
CA VAL A 658 3.60 17.57 -14.64
C VAL A 658 3.86 18.43 -15.88
N THR A 659 4.95 19.21 -15.87
CA THR A 659 5.47 19.87 -17.07
C THR A 659 6.22 18.88 -17.96
N ARG A 660 6.94 17.97 -17.32
CA ARG A 660 7.63 16.84 -17.92
C ARG A 660 7.65 15.68 -16.94
N ALA A 661 7.53 14.46 -17.41
CA ALA A 661 7.82 13.26 -16.66
C ALA A 661 8.47 12.20 -17.55
N GLU A 662 9.40 11.45 -16.98
CA GLU A 662 10.07 10.31 -17.62
C GLU A 662 9.81 9.07 -16.75
N LEU A 663 9.14 8.09 -17.32
CA LEU A 663 8.82 6.82 -16.70
C LEU A 663 9.81 5.75 -17.20
N ASN A 664 10.51 5.10 -16.30
CA ASN A 664 11.27 3.88 -16.62
C ASN A 664 10.27 2.72 -16.76
N VAL A 665 9.98 2.33 -17.98
CA VAL A 665 9.00 1.27 -18.28
C VAL A 665 9.66 -0.11 -18.45
N GLY A 666 10.88 -0.26 -17.97
CA GLY A 666 11.66 -1.50 -18.00
C GLY A 666 12.43 -1.70 -19.31
N GLU A 667 13.34 -2.66 -19.28
CA GLU A 667 14.17 -3.06 -20.45
C GLU A 667 14.96 -1.88 -21.07
N GLY A 668 15.33 -0.89 -20.27
CA GLY A 668 16.06 0.31 -20.72
C GLY A 668 15.21 1.28 -21.52
N ARG A 669 13.89 1.13 -21.54
CA ARG A 669 12.97 2.03 -22.26
C ARG A 669 12.43 3.11 -21.33
N THR A 670 12.24 4.29 -21.90
CA THR A 670 11.64 5.45 -21.23
C THR A 670 10.39 5.89 -21.98
N PHE A 671 9.31 6.12 -21.24
CA PHE A 671 8.13 6.81 -21.73
C PHE A 671 8.09 8.22 -21.17
N THR A 672 8.07 9.21 -22.05
CA THR A 672 8.13 10.62 -21.68
C THR A 672 6.75 11.28 -21.83
N ILE A 673 6.30 11.99 -20.80
CA ILE A 673 5.11 12.83 -20.83
C ILE A 673 5.56 14.29 -20.84
N VAL A 674 5.00 15.10 -21.74
CA VAL A 674 5.31 16.54 -21.86
C VAL A 674 4.01 17.34 -21.92
N SER A 675 3.87 18.36 -21.05
CA SER A 675 2.71 19.25 -21.05
C SER A 675 3.11 20.65 -21.51
N ARG A 676 2.71 21.03 -22.72
CA ARG A 676 2.93 22.35 -23.27
C ARG A 676 1.89 23.34 -22.78
N ASN A 677 2.30 24.57 -22.47
CA ASN A 677 1.43 25.66 -22.01
C ASN A 677 0.68 25.38 -20.70
N LEU A 678 1.19 24.47 -19.88
CA LEU A 678 0.61 24.17 -18.57
C LEU A 678 0.74 25.39 -17.65
N THR A 679 -0.40 25.85 -17.11
CA THR A 679 -0.48 26.96 -16.14
C THR A 679 -1.67 26.70 -15.21
N PRO A 680 -1.83 27.44 -14.11
CA PRO A 680 -3.01 27.32 -13.24
C PRO A 680 -4.36 27.55 -13.95
N ARG A 681 -4.37 28.26 -15.09
CA ARG A 681 -5.58 28.50 -15.91
C ARG A 681 -5.73 27.54 -17.09
N ASN A 682 -4.62 27.01 -17.60
CA ASN A 682 -4.60 26.11 -18.75
C ASN A 682 -4.68 24.66 -18.26
N ILE A 683 -5.85 24.26 -17.81
CA ILE A 683 -6.10 22.92 -17.24
C ILE A 683 -6.75 21.95 -18.24
N TYR A 684 -7.23 22.47 -19.38
CA TYR A 684 -7.91 21.64 -20.38
C TYR A 684 -6.94 21.21 -21.47
N VAL A 685 -6.98 19.94 -21.82
CA VAL A 685 -6.21 19.40 -22.94
C VAL A 685 -6.86 19.86 -24.25
N GLN A 686 -6.08 20.49 -25.11
CA GLN A 686 -6.52 20.99 -26.44
C GLN A 686 -6.09 20.05 -27.55
N GLN A 687 -4.97 19.37 -27.40
CA GLN A 687 -4.42 18.40 -28.34
C GLN A 687 -3.56 17.38 -27.60
N VAL A 688 -3.59 16.15 -28.09
CA VAL A 688 -2.67 15.08 -27.69
C VAL A 688 -1.88 14.63 -28.91
N LYS A 689 -0.59 14.31 -28.70
CA LYS A 689 0.24 13.65 -29.70
C LYS A 689 0.96 12.47 -29.06
N LEU A 690 0.96 11.34 -29.75
CA LEU A 690 1.76 10.18 -29.42
C LEU A 690 2.89 10.04 -30.43
N ASN A 691 4.14 10.10 -29.99
CA ASN A 691 5.33 10.04 -30.86
C ASN A 691 5.29 11.05 -32.00
N GLY A 692 4.85 12.30 -31.71
CA GLY A 692 4.74 13.40 -32.63
C GLY A 692 3.51 13.36 -33.59
N ARG A 693 2.71 12.29 -33.56
CA ARG A 693 1.49 12.15 -34.38
C ARG A 693 0.25 12.55 -33.57
N PRO A 694 -0.71 13.25 -34.16
CA PRO A 694 -1.98 13.54 -33.48
C PRO A 694 -2.64 12.26 -32.98
N TRP A 695 -3.15 12.33 -31.76
CA TRP A 695 -3.85 11.23 -31.08
C TRP A 695 -5.29 11.67 -30.82
N HIS A 696 -6.27 10.82 -31.17
CA HIS A 696 -7.68 11.19 -31.15
C HIS A 696 -8.55 10.32 -30.24
N GLU A 697 -7.93 9.32 -29.54
CA GLU A 697 -8.64 8.49 -28.59
C GLU A 697 -8.62 9.11 -27.18
N PRO A 698 -9.68 8.92 -26.37
CA PRO A 698 -9.72 9.41 -25.00
C PRO A 698 -8.83 8.62 -24.03
N TYR A 699 -8.12 7.64 -24.53
CA TYR A 699 -7.23 6.76 -23.76
C TYR A 699 -5.93 6.50 -24.52
N ILE A 700 -4.94 5.96 -23.81
CA ILE A 700 -3.71 5.39 -24.37
C ILE A 700 -3.63 3.91 -24.02
N LEU A 701 -3.07 3.09 -24.91
CA LEU A 701 -2.92 1.66 -24.65
C LEU A 701 -1.67 1.39 -23.80
N TYR A 702 -1.80 0.44 -22.89
CA TYR A 702 -0.69 -0.03 -22.04
C TYR A 702 0.55 -0.39 -22.88
N LYS A 703 0.36 -1.12 -24.00
CA LYS A 703 1.44 -1.50 -24.90
C LYS A 703 2.20 -0.31 -25.52
N ASP A 704 1.51 0.81 -25.74
CA ASP A 704 2.13 2.02 -26.31
C ASP A 704 2.99 2.73 -25.27
N ILE A 705 2.62 2.66 -23.99
CA ILE A 705 3.42 3.19 -22.88
C ILE A 705 4.66 2.36 -22.69
N ILE A 706 4.53 1.03 -22.56
CA ILE A 706 5.69 0.14 -22.28
C ILE A 706 6.62 -0.01 -23.49
N ALA A 707 6.20 0.36 -24.69
CA ALA A 707 7.07 0.46 -25.86
C ALA A 707 8.08 1.61 -25.75
N GLY A 708 7.85 2.55 -24.83
CA GLY A 708 8.58 3.81 -24.75
C GLY A 708 8.10 4.83 -25.77
N GLY A 709 8.64 6.05 -25.70
CA GLY A 709 8.25 7.12 -26.62
C GLY A 709 7.79 8.38 -25.90
N THR A 710 6.96 9.20 -26.55
CA THR A 710 6.56 10.50 -26.01
C THR A 710 5.05 10.73 -26.19
N LEU A 711 4.39 11.07 -25.08
CA LEU A 711 3.03 11.59 -25.03
C LEU A 711 3.10 13.10 -24.76
N GLU A 712 2.64 13.89 -25.72
CA GLU A 712 2.62 15.36 -25.61
C GLU A 712 1.19 15.86 -25.45
N PHE A 713 0.95 16.62 -24.39
CA PHE A 713 -0.29 17.37 -24.16
C PHE A 713 -0.09 18.84 -24.52
N VAL A 714 -1.02 19.43 -25.25
CA VAL A 714 -1.10 20.88 -25.43
C VAL A 714 -2.26 21.40 -24.60
N MET A 715 -1.94 22.19 -23.58
CA MET A 715 -2.89 22.67 -22.58
C MET A 715 -3.46 24.05 -22.96
N GLY A 716 -4.70 24.34 -22.55
CA GLY A 716 -5.36 25.62 -22.75
C GLY A 716 -6.42 25.95 -21.72
N ALA A 717 -6.90 27.20 -21.74
CA ALA A 717 -7.90 27.70 -20.78
C ALA A 717 -9.36 27.44 -21.21
N LYS A 718 -9.58 27.04 -22.47
CA LYS A 718 -10.93 26.83 -23.00
C LYS A 718 -11.34 25.35 -22.82
N SER A 719 -12.49 25.12 -22.20
CA SER A 719 -13.14 23.81 -22.20
C SER A 719 -13.68 23.51 -23.61
N GLY A 720 -13.62 22.27 -24.04
CA GLY A 720 -14.10 21.85 -25.33
C GLY A 720 -13.98 20.36 -25.59
N LYS A 721 -14.62 19.90 -26.64
CA LYS A 721 -14.42 18.55 -27.15
C LYS A 721 -13.02 18.44 -27.74
N MET A 722 -12.29 17.42 -27.37
CA MET A 722 -10.94 17.16 -27.86
C MET A 722 -10.93 16.02 -28.89
N TRP A 723 -11.88 15.09 -28.80
CA TRP A 723 -12.13 13.93 -29.66
C TRP A 723 -13.62 13.75 -29.99
#